data_acc725bd20eb0f8679452913024665b0
#
_entry.id   acc725bd20eb0f8679452913024665b0
#
_cell.length_a   1.000
_cell.length_b   1.000
_cell.length_c   1.000
_cell.angle_alpha   90.00
_cell.angle_beta   90.00
_cell.angle_gamma   90.00
#
_symmetry.space_group_name_H-M   'P 1'
#
loop_
_entity.id
_entity.type
_entity.pdbx_description
1 polymer ?
#
loop_
_entity_poly.entity_id
_entity_poly.type
_entity_poly.pdbx_seq_one_letter_code
_entity_poly.pdbx_strand_id
1 'polypeptide(L)'
;SWELVEEGESNSDDQADEDAMFVVQSLEQSLYPLRDVADRVGNEVETFAEKLDQWSSQMQEDDKHGAVLGLIADYRNHATGTLAVLRGRHEAQRRVQLKMEWRKRIHRYARSHDCGLRCEDKIATEHDRREKTGVKDLQQWQAEADTWELFEIMLEFTHPSQDKIAEKAAILAHLGEINRHTSAIDLWDYFVLEDDLAMERRKIVRWLEQTAETNEIDVNTIVEQLEAHAGAGKARGLWSQGWLETRERIKAEKRMRLWDSPVNSTLPRINNSDNTELLVSTLDPDACKRESRVLEKSDQWFEQAMWLACWEMLRRGSPWSDIVEWCQDRNESWRAVSLGAIHSGDQDVTCLEGPDCGSLWRRMCFAAAKSGGNSLYEGAVYGLLGGDIQSVEATCLTWDDFIYTHYHALLLSQFDTYLQSFPDRLPSALAHRFGLLDAVQLHGDPSLAGRRLVQKLRGHAPIWNEAHEPMKLIQGALIGKDFRNLLVEVGLAISKKANPDDVQVSALYPLEAQEEKAEPCSIVTDPNALRILTHMLLAFQDLGMDLGRDRNVIENIIVAYIEFLCLAGKTEMMPLYASRLSKNRAKMALGRLLPAIRSPSEQLQQVRLMKQSGIEPIEVLREQYLFLMSHVTTNVDVVGNPGRIGIIHYSTSPFLPEDVEPAEEAVIQSMDWFLMLEGQWDVTFQALGYVCKRLLILGRIRAVAEVFKRMPFEKVSLSKTSLNIMDDNLENGDATETRRKTRSGSAKPFTTRELRPVSPTDEDFSRQLMRQSSRVYRELEQLVKAVMALNEWAKVELEFREDQDRIIEKKPHVKKAIEECVAAMAPLYRDFLKNARDGTPAFFILFSHRAEYANAEATRLEREQSDLRTIRRLYLPELLLRHVVALNSAGHILTRDYMLKIMDLATIVATPESGLADDLVATNRMQELVTSFAESSQALLKLNEGSAQRKERRRTRGREGKTLAIWDVGVRNEGD
;
A
#
# COMPACT_ATOMS: atom_id res chain seq x y z
N SER A 1 -24.29 -44.24 -23.71
CA SER A 1 -23.79 -43.09 -22.97
C SER A 1 -24.94 -42.46 -22.23
N TRP A 2 -25.02 -42.75 -20.98
CA TRP A 2 -25.94 -42.20 -20.02
C TRP A 2 -25.13 -41.41 -19.06
N GLU A 3 -25.28 -40.10 -19.04
CA GLU A 3 -24.81 -39.25 -17.99
C GLU A 3 -25.77 -39.35 -16.81
N LEU A 4 -25.28 -39.83 -15.69
CA LEU A 4 -25.89 -39.71 -14.37
C LEU A 4 -25.68 -38.27 -13.91
N VAL A 5 -26.75 -37.55 -13.71
CA VAL A 5 -26.76 -36.30 -12.95
C VAL A 5 -26.73 -36.69 -11.47
N GLU A 6 -25.61 -36.52 -10.84
CA GLU A 6 -25.53 -36.47 -9.39
C GLU A 6 -26.02 -35.09 -8.94
N GLU A 7 -27.18 -35.05 -8.32
CA GLU A 7 -27.62 -33.92 -7.49
C GLU A 7 -26.69 -33.84 -6.25
N GLY A 8 -25.70 -32.97 -6.31
CA GLY A 8 -24.88 -32.63 -5.16
C GLY A 8 -25.69 -31.76 -4.20
N GLU A 9 -25.86 -32.23 -2.99
CA GLU A 9 -26.28 -31.43 -1.84
C GLU A 9 -25.29 -30.25 -1.71
N SER A 10 -25.76 -29.06 -2.02
CA SER A 10 -24.97 -27.84 -1.79
C SER A 10 -24.86 -27.62 -0.28
N ASN A 11 -23.64 -27.75 0.22
CA ASN A 11 -23.32 -27.44 1.60
C ASN A 11 -23.60 -25.96 1.87
N SER A 12 -24.36 -25.73 2.94
CA SER A 12 -24.63 -24.38 3.47
C SER A 12 -23.39 -23.59 3.90
N ASP A 13 -22.24 -24.26 3.97
CA ASP A 13 -20.96 -23.65 4.32
C ASP A 13 -20.34 -22.88 3.13
N ASP A 14 -20.61 -23.32 1.88
CA ASP A 14 -20.10 -22.61 0.69
C ASP A 14 -20.80 -21.27 0.45
N GLN A 15 -22.08 -21.15 0.84
CA GLN A 15 -22.81 -19.88 0.73
C GLN A 15 -22.40 -18.85 1.77
N ALA A 16 -22.03 -19.28 2.97
CA ALA A 16 -21.50 -18.39 4.01
C ALA A 16 -20.12 -17.83 3.64
N ASP A 17 -19.34 -18.59 2.86
CA ASP A 17 -18.05 -18.13 2.34
C ASP A 17 -18.21 -17.14 1.16
N GLU A 18 -19.26 -17.29 0.32
CA GLU A 18 -19.55 -16.34 -0.75
C GLU A 18 -20.05 -14.99 -0.24
N ASP A 19 -20.87 -14.95 0.80
CA ASP A 19 -21.40 -13.70 1.37
C ASP A 19 -20.38 -12.96 2.22
N ALA A 20 -19.51 -13.66 2.92
CA ALA A 20 -18.35 -13.06 3.61
C ALA A 20 -17.30 -12.50 2.62
N MET A 21 -17.28 -13.04 1.40
CA MET A 21 -16.49 -12.56 0.29
C MET A 21 -16.95 -11.18 -0.20
N PHE A 22 -18.21 -10.79 0.01
CA PHE A 22 -18.75 -9.51 -0.46
C PHE A 22 -18.22 -8.28 0.34
N VAL A 23 -18.01 -8.40 1.64
CA VAL A 23 -17.39 -7.32 2.46
C VAL A 23 -15.90 -7.24 2.19
N VAL A 24 -15.25 -8.39 1.98
CA VAL A 24 -13.86 -8.46 1.52
C VAL A 24 -13.77 -7.92 0.09
N GLN A 25 -14.73 -8.17 -0.78
CA GLN A 25 -14.79 -7.60 -2.12
C GLN A 25 -14.97 -6.08 -2.13
N SER A 26 -15.69 -5.47 -1.21
CA SER A 26 -15.77 -4.01 -1.10
C SER A 26 -14.48 -3.40 -0.56
N LEU A 27 -13.80 -4.07 0.36
CA LEU A 27 -12.44 -3.73 0.79
C LEU A 27 -11.42 -3.95 -0.35
N GLU A 28 -11.55 -5.06 -1.09
CA GLU A 28 -10.73 -5.38 -2.24
C GLU A 28 -10.92 -4.41 -3.41
N GLN A 29 -12.12 -3.84 -3.60
CA GLN A 29 -12.36 -2.82 -4.63
C GLN A 29 -11.60 -1.51 -4.36
N SER A 30 -11.41 -1.14 -3.09
CA SER A 30 -10.58 0.02 -2.73
C SER A 30 -9.09 -0.22 -3.01
N LEU A 31 -8.65 -1.48 -3.03
CA LEU A 31 -7.27 -1.90 -3.28
C LEU A 31 -7.03 -2.27 -4.77
N TYR A 32 -8.02 -2.04 -5.62
CA TYR A 32 -8.05 -2.45 -7.02
C TYR A 32 -6.78 -2.15 -7.84
N PRO A 33 -6.08 -1.00 -7.68
CA PRO A 33 -4.90 -0.73 -8.50
C PRO A 33 -3.75 -1.71 -8.30
N LEU A 34 -3.72 -2.41 -7.17
CA LEU A 34 -2.61 -3.27 -6.76
C LEU A 34 -2.94 -4.77 -6.84
N ARG A 35 -4.20 -5.13 -7.05
CA ARG A 35 -4.64 -6.53 -7.04
C ARG A 35 -4.02 -7.37 -8.15
N ASP A 36 -4.07 -6.92 -9.41
CA ASP A 36 -3.52 -7.65 -10.55
C ASP A 36 -2.01 -7.87 -10.46
N VAL A 37 -1.39 -7.18 -9.55
CA VAL A 37 0.03 -7.13 -9.36
C VAL A 37 0.45 -7.99 -8.16
N ALA A 38 -0.40 -8.09 -7.14
CA ALA A 38 -0.15 -8.88 -5.95
C ALA A 38 0.12 -10.36 -6.25
N ASP A 39 -0.54 -10.91 -7.26
CA ASP A 39 -0.36 -12.31 -7.70
C ASP A 39 1.05 -12.61 -8.28
N ARG A 40 1.83 -11.58 -8.56
CA ARG A 40 3.18 -11.69 -9.16
C ARG A 40 4.30 -11.47 -8.16
N VAL A 41 3.97 -11.29 -6.90
CA VAL A 41 4.96 -11.00 -5.87
C VAL A 41 5.81 -12.23 -5.57
N GLY A 42 7.12 -12.07 -5.77
CA GLY A 42 8.11 -13.06 -5.42
C GLY A 42 8.63 -12.93 -3.97
N ASN A 43 9.68 -13.68 -3.67
CA ASN A 43 10.34 -13.66 -2.36
C ASN A 43 11.13 -12.36 -2.11
N GLU A 44 11.23 -11.48 -3.10
CA GLU A 44 11.97 -10.22 -3.04
C GLU A 44 11.42 -9.29 -1.95
N VAL A 45 10.09 -9.26 -1.81
CA VAL A 45 9.43 -8.45 -0.79
C VAL A 45 9.82 -8.88 0.62
N GLU A 46 9.91 -10.20 0.84
CA GLU A 46 10.36 -10.77 2.12
C GLU A 46 11.80 -10.36 2.42
N THR A 47 12.70 -10.50 1.42
CA THR A 47 14.12 -10.16 1.59
C THR A 47 14.30 -8.68 1.91
N PHE A 48 13.55 -7.78 1.27
CA PHE A 48 13.62 -6.36 1.58
C PHE A 48 13.10 -6.03 2.98
N ALA A 49 12.00 -6.67 3.39
CA ALA A 49 11.45 -6.49 4.72
C ALA A 49 12.37 -7.07 5.82
N GLU A 50 12.97 -8.24 5.59
CA GLU A 50 13.94 -8.84 6.52
C GLU A 50 15.16 -7.94 6.74
N LYS A 51 15.71 -7.38 5.66
CA LYS A 51 16.83 -6.45 5.76
C LYS A 51 16.45 -5.18 6.50
N LEU A 52 15.26 -4.64 6.26
CA LEU A 52 14.74 -3.48 6.96
C LEU A 52 14.54 -3.76 8.46
N ASP A 53 14.03 -4.93 8.82
CA ASP A 53 13.83 -5.34 10.21
C ASP A 53 15.16 -5.57 10.94
N GLN A 54 16.10 -6.27 10.29
CA GLN A 54 17.46 -6.47 10.80
C GLN A 54 18.14 -5.14 11.05
N TRP A 55 18.09 -4.23 10.09
CA TRP A 55 18.64 -2.90 10.21
C TRP A 55 17.97 -2.11 11.35
N SER A 56 16.63 -2.12 11.42
CA SER A 56 15.88 -1.42 12.47
C SER A 56 16.21 -1.93 13.88
N SER A 57 16.50 -3.22 14.02
CA SER A 57 16.88 -3.84 15.30
C SER A 57 18.33 -3.57 15.71
N GLN A 58 19.22 -3.30 14.75
CA GLN A 58 20.65 -3.07 14.98
C GLN A 58 21.03 -1.59 15.07
N MET A 59 20.10 -0.69 14.71
CA MET A 59 20.39 0.74 14.62
C MET A 59 20.79 1.33 15.97
N GLN A 60 22.02 1.85 16.03
CA GLN A 60 22.50 2.69 17.14
C GLN A 60 22.31 4.17 16.77
N GLU A 61 21.89 4.99 17.72
CA GLU A 61 21.61 6.41 17.45
C GLU A 61 22.83 7.21 16.99
N ASP A 62 24.02 6.73 17.28
CA ASP A 62 25.27 7.46 17.02
C ASP A 62 25.76 7.37 15.57
N ASP A 63 25.38 6.36 14.78
CA ASP A 63 25.80 6.18 13.37
C ASP A 63 24.65 5.84 12.43
N LYS A 64 23.62 6.66 12.45
CA LYS A 64 22.45 6.47 11.56
C LYS A 64 22.80 6.55 10.08
N HIS A 65 23.73 7.43 9.73
CA HIS A 65 24.10 7.66 8.34
C HIS A 65 24.84 6.46 7.73
N GLY A 66 25.85 5.93 8.42
CA GLY A 66 26.55 4.73 7.97
C GLY A 66 25.64 3.51 7.90
N ALA A 67 24.71 3.38 8.86
CA ALA A 67 23.74 2.31 8.87
C ALA A 67 22.77 2.37 7.69
N VAL A 68 22.29 3.56 7.30
CA VAL A 68 21.41 3.73 6.11
C VAL A 68 22.16 3.41 4.83
N LEU A 69 23.40 3.87 4.68
CA LEU A 69 24.23 3.51 3.51
C LEU A 69 24.48 2.00 3.44
N GLY A 70 24.71 1.34 4.57
CA GLY A 70 24.82 -0.11 4.66
C GLY A 70 23.56 -0.82 4.16
N LEU A 71 22.38 -0.36 4.58
CA LEU A 71 21.10 -0.91 4.13
C LEU A 71 20.90 -0.77 2.60
N ILE A 72 21.24 0.40 2.06
CA ILE A 72 21.15 0.65 0.62
C ILE A 72 22.12 -0.23 -0.16
N ALA A 73 23.36 -0.37 0.33
CA ALA A 73 24.32 -1.30 -0.25
C ALA A 73 23.79 -2.75 -0.25
N ASP A 74 23.08 -3.15 0.81
CA ASP A 74 22.45 -4.46 0.89
C ASP A 74 21.33 -4.65 -0.13
N TYR A 75 20.51 -3.63 -0.37
CA TYR A 75 19.48 -3.65 -1.42
C TYR A 75 20.12 -3.74 -2.81
N ARG A 76 21.15 -2.94 -3.08
CA ARG A 76 21.92 -3.02 -4.32
C ARG A 76 22.55 -4.41 -4.52
N ASN A 77 23.19 -4.97 -3.49
CA ASN A 77 23.81 -6.30 -3.55
C ASN A 77 22.77 -7.39 -3.81
N HIS A 78 21.57 -7.28 -3.25
CA HIS A 78 20.48 -8.21 -3.55
C HIS A 78 20.05 -8.10 -5.01
N ALA A 79 19.84 -6.89 -5.53
CA ALA A 79 19.47 -6.66 -6.92
C ALA A 79 20.55 -7.18 -7.88
N THR A 80 21.84 -6.88 -7.64
CA THR A 80 22.96 -7.35 -8.47
C THR A 80 23.13 -8.87 -8.37
N GLY A 81 22.90 -9.48 -7.23
CA GLY A 81 22.94 -10.93 -7.03
C GLY A 81 21.84 -11.64 -7.85
N THR A 82 20.62 -11.13 -7.79
CA THR A 82 19.47 -11.65 -8.55
C THR A 82 19.72 -11.46 -10.05
N LEU A 83 20.23 -10.29 -10.45
CA LEU A 83 20.60 -9.98 -11.81
C LEU A 83 21.65 -10.96 -12.36
N ALA A 84 22.68 -11.29 -11.58
CA ALA A 84 23.73 -12.23 -12.00
C ALA A 84 23.16 -13.63 -12.28
N VAL A 85 22.21 -14.10 -11.47
CA VAL A 85 21.51 -15.38 -11.68
C VAL A 85 20.67 -15.35 -12.95
N LEU A 86 19.92 -14.25 -13.18
CA LEU A 86 19.08 -14.08 -14.35
C LEU A 86 19.91 -13.94 -15.62
N ARG A 87 21.03 -13.21 -15.58
CA ARG A 87 22.00 -13.13 -16.68
C ARG A 87 22.51 -14.52 -17.08
N GLY A 88 22.90 -15.35 -16.10
CA GLY A 88 23.33 -16.72 -16.38
C GLY A 88 22.29 -17.55 -17.14
N ARG A 89 21.00 -17.29 -16.93
CA ARG A 89 19.89 -18.03 -17.57
C ARG A 89 19.46 -17.45 -18.92
N HIS A 90 19.42 -16.11 -19.07
CA HIS A 90 18.76 -15.44 -20.18
C HIS A 90 19.67 -14.58 -21.05
N GLU A 91 21.01 -14.54 -20.83
CA GLU A 91 21.94 -13.70 -21.55
C GLU A 91 21.96 -13.97 -23.08
N ALA A 92 21.90 -15.24 -23.47
CA ALA A 92 21.86 -15.60 -24.89
C ALA A 92 20.60 -15.01 -25.58
N GLN A 93 19.45 -15.05 -24.91
CA GLN A 93 18.19 -14.52 -25.42
C GLN A 93 18.20 -13.00 -25.47
N ARG A 94 18.73 -12.36 -24.40
CA ARG A 94 18.95 -10.91 -24.36
C ARG A 94 19.81 -10.42 -25.53
N ARG A 95 20.93 -11.05 -25.77
CA ARG A 95 21.80 -10.71 -26.91
C ARG A 95 21.08 -10.81 -28.24
N VAL A 96 20.25 -11.84 -28.44
CA VAL A 96 19.42 -11.97 -29.65
C VAL A 96 18.44 -10.81 -29.76
N GLN A 97 17.76 -10.45 -28.65
CA GLN A 97 16.82 -9.33 -28.64
C GLN A 97 17.52 -7.99 -28.95
N LEU A 98 18.64 -7.69 -28.31
CA LEU A 98 19.42 -6.48 -28.56
C LEU A 98 19.89 -6.41 -30.03
N LYS A 99 20.34 -7.54 -30.60
CA LYS A 99 20.67 -7.62 -32.02
C LYS A 99 19.49 -7.30 -32.95
N MET A 100 18.28 -7.75 -32.58
CA MET A 100 17.07 -7.42 -33.35
C MET A 100 16.70 -5.94 -33.20
N GLU A 101 16.84 -5.36 -32.02
CA GLU A 101 16.59 -3.93 -31.78
C GLU A 101 17.55 -3.05 -32.57
N TRP A 102 18.86 -3.38 -32.57
CA TRP A 102 19.85 -2.70 -33.40
C TRP A 102 19.55 -2.81 -34.88
N ARG A 103 19.14 -3.99 -35.37
CA ARG A 103 18.67 -4.12 -36.76
C ARG A 103 17.49 -3.19 -37.05
N LYS A 104 16.53 -3.09 -36.16
CA LYS A 104 15.38 -2.15 -36.30
C LYS A 104 15.85 -0.70 -36.29
N ARG A 105 16.83 -0.33 -35.45
CA ARG A 105 17.45 1.00 -35.42
C ARG A 105 18.14 1.33 -36.75
N ILE A 106 19.00 0.45 -37.26
CA ILE A 106 19.69 0.58 -38.55
C ILE A 106 18.69 0.67 -39.72
N HIS A 107 17.65 -0.15 -39.72
CA HIS A 107 16.59 -0.07 -40.73
C HIS A 107 15.80 1.22 -40.68
N ARG A 108 15.51 1.77 -39.50
CA ARG A 108 14.85 3.08 -39.38
C ARG A 108 15.72 4.19 -39.91
N TYR A 109 16.98 4.15 -39.62
CA TYR A 109 17.97 5.10 -40.15
C TYR A 109 18.09 5.03 -41.68
N ALA A 110 18.13 3.82 -42.25
CA ALA A 110 18.14 3.62 -43.69
C ALA A 110 16.87 4.11 -44.39
N ARG A 111 15.71 3.99 -43.76
CA ARG A 111 14.41 4.44 -44.30
C ARG A 111 14.24 5.94 -44.33
N SER A 112 14.95 6.69 -43.50
CA SER A 112 14.94 8.16 -43.62
C SER A 112 15.52 8.61 -44.95
N HIS A 113 16.19 7.72 -45.69
CA HIS A 113 16.82 7.92 -46.97
C HIS A 113 16.27 7.03 -48.11
N ASP A 114 15.44 5.98 -47.84
CA ASP A 114 14.89 5.14 -48.92
C ASP A 114 13.51 4.56 -48.56
N CYS A 115 12.57 4.62 -49.51
CA CYS A 115 11.17 4.25 -49.34
C CYS A 115 10.96 2.78 -49.67
N GLY A 116 10.55 1.99 -48.73
CA GLY A 116 9.78 0.78 -48.94
C GLY A 116 10.42 -0.57 -48.64
N LEU A 117 10.12 -1.14 -47.48
CA LEU A 117 9.99 -2.60 -47.30
C LEU A 117 9.12 -2.86 -46.04
N ARG A 118 8.06 -3.69 -46.18
CA ARG A 118 7.19 -4.13 -45.09
C ARG A 118 7.87 -5.25 -44.29
N CYS A 119 7.87 -5.12 -42.97
CA CYS A 119 8.16 -6.24 -42.07
C CYS A 119 6.86 -7.01 -41.75
N GLU A 120 6.88 -8.31 -41.95
CA GLU A 120 5.85 -9.24 -41.53
C GLU A 120 6.03 -9.54 -40.03
N ASP A 121 5.03 -9.20 -39.25
CA ASP A 121 4.95 -9.60 -37.84
C ASP A 121 4.52 -11.08 -37.77
N LYS A 122 5.44 -11.93 -37.34
CA LYS A 122 5.13 -13.34 -37.03
C LYS A 122 4.33 -13.44 -35.73
N ILE A 123 3.28 -14.23 -35.77
CA ILE A 123 2.43 -14.55 -34.57
C ILE A 123 3.33 -15.29 -33.57
N ALA A 124 3.48 -14.67 -32.36
CA ALA A 124 4.32 -15.23 -31.31
C ALA A 124 3.70 -16.51 -30.71
N THR A 125 4.51 -17.58 -30.64
CA THR A 125 4.14 -18.82 -29.96
C THR A 125 4.20 -18.68 -28.43
N GLU A 126 3.59 -19.62 -27.69
CA GLU A 126 3.55 -19.60 -26.22
C GLU A 126 4.96 -19.73 -25.61
N HIS A 127 5.86 -20.41 -26.29
CA HIS A 127 7.29 -20.48 -25.94
C HIS A 127 7.95 -19.10 -26.06
N ASP A 128 7.67 -18.34 -27.13
CA ASP A 128 8.16 -16.97 -27.33
C ASP A 128 7.65 -16.00 -26.25
N ARG A 129 6.47 -16.28 -25.66
CA ARG A 129 5.94 -15.46 -24.56
C ARG A 129 6.69 -15.66 -23.26
N ARG A 130 7.02 -16.92 -22.89
CA ARG A 130 7.81 -17.24 -21.67
C ARG A 130 9.25 -16.75 -21.80
N GLU A 131 9.85 -16.85 -22.97
CA GLU A 131 11.17 -16.31 -23.23
C GLU A 131 11.20 -14.78 -23.15
N LYS A 132 10.16 -14.11 -23.64
CA LYS A 132 10.00 -12.65 -23.52
C LYS A 132 9.80 -12.19 -22.08
N THR A 133 9.16 -12.97 -21.21
CA THR A 133 9.03 -12.65 -19.78
C THR A 133 10.38 -12.70 -19.08
N GLY A 134 11.19 -13.73 -19.26
CA GLY A 134 12.51 -13.84 -18.64
C GLY A 134 13.48 -12.71 -19.00
N VAL A 135 13.43 -12.23 -20.26
CA VAL A 135 14.23 -11.08 -20.68
C VAL A 135 13.70 -9.77 -20.09
N LYS A 136 12.38 -9.63 -19.95
CA LYS A 136 11.80 -8.47 -19.27
C LYS A 136 12.18 -8.41 -17.79
N ASP A 137 12.12 -9.55 -17.10
CA ASP A 137 12.54 -9.65 -15.71
C ASP A 137 14.02 -9.26 -15.56
N LEU A 138 14.87 -9.71 -16.48
CA LEU A 138 16.30 -9.34 -16.51
C LEU A 138 16.46 -7.81 -16.70
N GLN A 139 15.73 -7.20 -17.63
CA GLN A 139 15.77 -5.76 -17.88
C GLN A 139 15.30 -4.97 -16.66
N GLN A 140 14.24 -5.46 -15.99
CA GLN A 140 13.71 -4.84 -14.79
C GLN A 140 14.71 -4.87 -13.63
N TRP A 141 15.32 -6.04 -13.35
CA TRP A 141 16.35 -6.15 -12.31
C TRP A 141 17.61 -5.37 -12.62
N GLN A 142 17.95 -5.20 -13.90
CA GLN A 142 19.03 -4.32 -14.32
C GLN A 142 18.70 -2.86 -13.98
N ALA A 143 17.51 -2.41 -14.38
CA ALA A 143 17.06 -1.04 -14.09
C ALA A 143 16.95 -0.77 -12.58
N GLU A 144 16.57 -1.79 -11.80
CA GLU A 144 16.55 -1.70 -10.32
C GLU A 144 17.96 -1.54 -9.75
N ALA A 145 18.91 -2.38 -10.19
CA ALA A 145 20.31 -2.30 -9.74
C ALA A 145 20.93 -0.94 -10.07
N ASP A 146 20.73 -0.47 -11.32
CA ASP A 146 21.20 0.84 -11.77
C ASP A 146 20.57 1.99 -10.96
N THR A 147 19.32 1.84 -10.55
CA THR A 147 18.60 2.85 -9.75
C THR A 147 19.11 2.90 -8.30
N TRP A 148 19.41 1.74 -7.69
CA TRP A 148 20.01 1.70 -6.35
C TRP A 148 21.42 2.29 -6.35
N GLU A 149 22.22 2.03 -7.39
CA GLU A 149 23.55 2.61 -7.55
C GLU A 149 23.49 4.14 -7.66
N LEU A 150 22.58 4.65 -8.50
CA LEU A 150 22.36 6.10 -8.61
C LEU A 150 21.91 6.70 -7.26
N PHE A 151 21.05 6.01 -6.52
CA PHE A 151 20.57 6.47 -5.23
C PHE A 151 21.72 6.57 -4.21
N GLU A 152 22.61 5.58 -4.17
CA GLU A 152 23.82 5.60 -3.33
C GLU A 152 24.71 6.78 -3.69
N ILE A 153 24.96 7.01 -4.99
CA ILE A 153 25.73 8.16 -5.48
C ILE A 153 25.10 9.47 -5.02
N MET A 154 23.79 9.63 -5.16
CA MET A 154 23.11 10.88 -4.81
C MET A 154 23.08 11.14 -3.32
N LEU A 155 23.00 10.10 -2.48
CA LEU A 155 23.08 10.22 -1.03
C LEU A 155 24.45 10.69 -0.56
N GLU A 156 25.53 10.29 -1.24
CA GLU A 156 26.88 10.78 -0.91
C GLU A 156 26.99 12.31 -1.01
N PHE A 157 26.22 12.94 -1.91
CA PHE A 157 26.23 14.39 -2.07
C PHE A 157 25.24 15.12 -1.16
N THR A 158 24.12 14.51 -0.87
CA THR A 158 23.11 15.11 0.02
C THR A 158 23.49 14.98 1.49
N HIS A 159 24.16 13.90 1.85
CA HIS A 159 24.58 13.58 3.21
C HIS A 159 26.00 13.03 3.25
N PRO A 160 27.05 13.86 3.01
CA PRO A 160 28.43 13.41 2.97
C PRO A 160 28.89 12.91 4.35
N SER A 161 29.57 11.76 4.37
CA SER A 161 30.21 11.27 5.61
C SER A 161 31.45 12.08 5.94
N GLN A 162 31.76 12.20 7.22
CA GLN A 162 32.96 12.94 7.70
C GLN A 162 34.26 12.33 7.13
N ASP A 163 34.33 11.02 6.98
CA ASP A 163 35.49 10.31 6.44
C ASP A 163 35.78 10.70 4.99
N LYS A 164 34.73 10.78 4.15
CA LYS A 164 34.86 11.21 2.74
C LYS A 164 35.24 12.67 2.61
N ILE A 165 34.77 13.53 3.50
CA ILE A 165 35.21 14.94 3.54
C ILE A 165 36.72 15.03 3.90
N ALA A 166 37.18 14.22 4.85
CA ALA A 166 38.57 14.16 5.24
C ALA A 166 39.47 13.58 4.13
N GLU A 167 39.01 12.52 3.44
CA GLU A 167 39.70 11.93 2.31
C GLU A 167 39.83 12.93 1.14
N LYS A 168 38.75 13.63 0.79
CA LYS A 168 38.74 14.69 -0.22
C LYS A 168 39.76 15.79 0.11
N ALA A 169 39.79 16.25 1.37
CA ALA A 169 40.76 17.25 1.84
C ALA A 169 42.20 16.73 1.78
N ALA A 170 42.44 15.46 2.07
CA ALA A 170 43.75 14.83 1.99
C ALA A 170 44.25 14.75 0.53
N ILE A 171 43.39 14.37 -0.41
CA ILE A 171 43.73 14.30 -1.84
C ILE A 171 44.04 15.70 -2.36
N LEU A 172 43.24 16.72 -2.06
CA LEU A 172 43.50 18.11 -2.43
C LEU A 172 44.83 18.62 -1.87
N ALA A 173 45.16 18.28 -0.63
CA ALA A 173 46.44 18.63 -0.02
C ALA A 173 47.65 17.95 -0.71
N HIS A 174 47.45 16.72 -1.22
CA HIS A 174 48.47 15.97 -1.96
C HIS A 174 48.75 16.57 -3.35
N LEU A 175 47.71 17.05 -4.04
CA LEU A 175 47.85 17.65 -5.39
C LEU A 175 48.66 18.95 -5.35
N GLY A 176 48.74 19.69 -4.20
CA GLY A 176 49.53 20.89 -4.04
C GLY A 176 48.89 22.15 -4.64
N GLU A 177 49.62 23.19 -5.00
CA GLU A 177 49.08 24.43 -5.58
C GLU A 177 49.10 24.43 -7.13
N ILE A 178 48.07 24.96 -7.72
CA ILE A 178 47.97 25.12 -9.18
C ILE A 178 49.02 26.09 -9.68
N ASN A 179 49.85 25.67 -10.63
CA ASN A 179 50.88 26.44 -11.28
C ASN A 179 50.96 26.19 -12.77
N ARG A 180 51.80 26.94 -13.48
CA ARG A 180 51.96 26.82 -14.96
C ARG A 180 52.45 25.47 -15.45
N HIS A 181 52.95 24.63 -14.56
CA HIS A 181 53.48 23.30 -14.85
C HIS A 181 52.51 22.20 -14.41
N THR A 182 51.39 22.52 -13.82
CA THR A 182 50.34 21.56 -13.43
C THR A 182 49.79 20.89 -14.71
N SER A 183 49.66 19.56 -14.69
CA SER A 183 49.14 18.84 -15.85
C SER A 183 47.64 19.15 -16.08
N ALA A 184 47.17 18.92 -17.25
CA ALA A 184 45.76 19.11 -17.55
C ALA A 184 44.86 18.12 -16.75
N ILE A 185 45.39 16.92 -16.50
CA ILE A 185 44.71 15.88 -15.69
C ILE A 185 44.62 16.35 -14.24
N ASP A 186 45.70 16.83 -13.65
CA ASP A 186 45.70 17.36 -12.26
C ASP A 186 44.73 18.54 -12.15
N LEU A 187 44.66 19.44 -13.14
CA LEU A 187 43.72 20.54 -13.15
C LEU A 187 42.28 20.10 -13.21
N TRP A 188 42.02 19.03 -13.97
CA TRP A 188 40.67 18.41 -14.03
C TRP A 188 40.33 17.79 -12.65
N ASP A 189 41.24 17.09 -12.02
CA ASP A 189 41.05 16.49 -10.71
C ASP A 189 40.84 17.56 -9.63
N TYR A 190 41.62 18.65 -9.67
CA TYR A 190 41.37 19.81 -8.82
C TYR A 190 39.96 20.38 -9.01
N PHE A 191 39.54 20.60 -10.24
CA PHE A 191 38.22 21.12 -10.58
C PHE A 191 37.12 20.23 -10.00
N VAL A 192 37.22 18.94 -10.23
CA VAL A 192 36.22 17.97 -9.77
C VAL A 192 36.19 17.87 -8.25
N LEU A 193 37.36 17.91 -7.60
CA LEU A 193 37.42 17.82 -6.15
C LEU A 193 37.04 19.13 -5.46
N GLU A 194 37.27 20.28 -6.05
CA GLU A 194 36.96 21.58 -5.42
C GLU A 194 35.49 21.95 -5.55
N ASP A 195 34.86 21.63 -6.69
CA ASP A 195 33.46 21.93 -6.98
C ASP A 195 32.57 20.68 -6.77
N ASP A 196 31.77 20.67 -5.70
CA ASP A 196 30.86 19.55 -5.37
C ASP A 196 29.84 19.29 -6.47
N LEU A 197 29.39 20.33 -7.18
CA LEU A 197 28.46 20.19 -8.29
C LEU A 197 29.14 19.54 -9.51
N ALA A 198 30.40 19.85 -9.75
CA ALA A 198 31.21 19.21 -10.79
C ALA A 198 31.44 17.72 -10.47
N MET A 199 31.76 17.41 -9.22
CA MET A 199 31.93 16.04 -8.75
C MET A 199 30.65 15.23 -8.93
N GLU A 200 29.51 15.75 -8.53
CA GLU A 200 28.21 15.12 -8.71
C GLU A 200 27.94 14.82 -10.18
N ARG A 201 28.09 15.82 -11.05
CA ARG A 201 27.89 15.66 -12.50
C ARG A 201 28.80 14.62 -13.11
N ARG A 202 30.08 14.62 -12.71
CA ARG A 202 31.04 13.61 -13.15
C ARG A 202 30.61 12.20 -12.74
N LYS A 203 30.16 12.01 -11.49
CA LYS A 203 29.68 10.69 -11.03
C LYS A 203 28.43 10.25 -11.78
N ILE A 204 27.51 11.16 -12.08
CA ILE A 204 26.32 10.85 -12.89
C ILE A 204 26.74 10.48 -14.33
N VAL A 205 27.64 11.22 -14.96
CA VAL A 205 28.17 10.90 -16.29
C VAL A 205 28.81 9.52 -16.29
N ARG A 206 29.63 9.21 -15.29
CA ARG A 206 30.29 7.90 -15.17
C ARG A 206 29.31 6.77 -14.93
N TRP A 207 28.28 6.98 -14.11
CA TRP A 207 27.18 6.03 -13.96
C TRP A 207 26.46 5.76 -15.29
N LEU A 208 26.20 6.80 -16.09
CA LEU A 208 25.61 6.65 -17.42
C LEU A 208 26.53 5.93 -18.42
N GLU A 209 27.84 6.08 -18.32
CA GLU A 209 28.84 5.35 -19.11
C GLU A 209 28.81 3.87 -18.76
N GLN A 210 28.85 3.52 -17.47
CA GLN A 210 28.82 2.15 -16.97
C GLN A 210 27.51 1.44 -17.30
N THR A 211 26.38 2.13 -17.15
CA THR A 211 25.08 1.57 -17.53
C THR A 211 24.99 1.30 -19.03
N ALA A 212 25.54 2.18 -19.87
CA ALA A 212 25.60 1.96 -21.31
C ALA A 212 26.49 0.75 -21.68
N GLU A 213 27.66 0.62 -21.04
CA GLU A 213 28.56 -0.52 -21.26
C GLU A 213 27.87 -1.85 -20.86
N THR A 214 27.16 -1.89 -19.74
CA THR A 214 26.54 -3.13 -19.25
C THR A 214 25.24 -3.49 -19.98
N ASN A 215 24.51 -2.51 -20.50
CA ASN A 215 23.18 -2.72 -21.10
C ASN A 215 23.19 -2.93 -22.60
N GLU A 216 24.23 -2.52 -23.31
CA GLU A 216 24.32 -2.61 -24.78
C GLU A 216 25.12 -3.85 -25.27
N ILE A 217 25.03 -4.14 -26.56
CA ILE A 217 25.83 -5.17 -27.20
C ILE A 217 27.22 -4.62 -27.55
N ASP A 218 28.18 -5.53 -27.74
CA ASP A 218 29.53 -5.17 -28.14
C ASP A 218 29.55 -4.33 -29.42
N VAL A 219 30.43 -3.32 -29.46
CA VAL A 219 30.58 -2.39 -30.58
C VAL A 219 30.88 -3.12 -31.88
N ASN A 220 31.70 -4.14 -31.84
CA ASN A 220 32.02 -4.96 -33.04
C ASN A 220 30.76 -5.65 -33.58
N THR A 221 29.85 -6.12 -32.73
CA THR A 221 28.58 -6.71 -33.19
C THR A 221 27.68 -5.67 -33.87
N ILE A 222 27.68 -4.42 -33.43
CA ILE A 222 26.94 -3.31 -34.07
C ILE A 222 27.51 -3.05 -35.46
N VAL A 223 28.84 -3.00 -35.57
CA VAL A 223 29.56 -2.80 -36.84
C VAL A 223 29.30 -3.96 -37.82
N GLU A 224 29.32 -5.20 -37.34
CA GLU A 224 28.98 -6.39 -38.17
C GLU A 224 27.55 -6.30 -38.72
N GLN A 225 26.60 -5.76 -37.98
CA GLN A 225 25.23 -5.59 -38.46
C GLN A 225 25.11 -4.50 -39.54
N LEU A 226 25.87 -3.42 -39.40
CA LEU A 226 25.95 -2.38 -40.42
C LEU A 226 26.59 -2.92 -41.68
N GLU A 227 27.67 -3.68 -41.56
CA GLU A 227 28.35 -4.37 -42.63
C GLU A 227 27.42 -5.32 -43.38
N ALA A 228 26.67 -6.13 -42.63
CA ALA A 228 25.69 -7.03 -43.24
C ALA A 228 24.56 -6.26 -43.97
N HIS A 229 24.19 -5.09 -43.50
CA HIS A 229 23.18 -4.25 -44.14
C HIS A 229 23.70 -3.59 -45.42
N ALA A 230 24.99 -3.24 -45.47
CA ALA A 230 25.64 -2.69 -46.66
C ALA A 230 25.74 -3.68 -47.81
N GLY A 231 25.29 -4.91 -47.62
CA GLY A 231 25.35 -5.96 -48.66
C GLY A 231 26.73 -6.59 -48.82
N ALA A 232 27.58 -6.45 -47.84
CA ALA A 232 29.01 -6.83 -47.86
C ALA A 232 29.29 -8.32 -47.86
N GLY A 233 28.33 -9.17 -48.16
CA GLY A 233 28.55 -10.62 -48.30
C GLY A 233 29.66 -10.99 -49.31
N LYS A 234 30.15 -10.07 -50.12
CA LYS A 234 31.22 -10.25 -51.11
C LYS A 234 32.55 -9.57 -50.74
N ALA A 235 32.60 -8.68 -49.76
CA ALA A 235 33.74 -7.80 -49.50
C ALA A 235 34.27 -7.85 -48.04
N ARG A 236 34.11 -8.93 -47.35
CA ARG A 236 34.43 -9.08 -45.89
C ARG A 236 35.89 -8.77 -45.49
N GLY A 237 36.77 -8.49 -46.42
CA GLY A 237 38.14 -8.07 -46.15
C GLY A 237 38.46 -6.61 -46.57
N LEU A 238 37.46 -5.88 -47.08
CA LEU A 238 37.71 -4.58 -47.70
C LEU A 238 37.35 -3.41 -46.78
N TRP A 239 36.63 -3.67 -45.70
CA TRP A 239 36.25 -2.65 -44.69
C TRP A 239 37.45 -2.08 -43.91
N SER A 240 38.62 -2.60 -44.09
CA SER A 240 39.86 -2.10 -43.48
C SER A 240 40.63 -1.09 -44.33
N GLN A 241 40.11 -0.66 -45.48
CA GLN A 241 40.88 0.16 -46.46
C GLN A 241 40.25 1.48 -46.90
N GLY A 242 39.35 2.04 -46.16
CA GLY A 242 38.70 3.32 -46.48
C GLY A 242 37.80 3.25 -47.72
N TRP A 243 37.65 4.32 -48.46
CA TRP A 243 36.72 4.49 -49.59
C TRP A 243 37.19 3.73 -50.85
N LEU A 244 37.26 2.43 -50.75
CA LEU A 244 37.80 1.61 -51.79
C LEU A 244 36.96 1.60 -53.08
N GLU A 245 35.64 1.39 -52.94
CA GLU A 245 34.76 1.33 -54.13
C GLU A 245 34.63 2.67 -54.83
N THR A 246 34.48 3.73 -54.09
CA THR A 246 34.49 5.11 -54.63
C THR A 246 35.81 5.39 -55.37
N ARG A 247 36.93 5.02 -54.78
CA ARG A 247 38.26 5.18 -55.35
C ARG A 247 38.43 4.40 -56.66
N GLU A 248 38.05 3.14 -56.70
CA GLU A 248 38.18 2.32 -57.91
C GLU A 248 37.24 2.85 -59.00
N ARG A 249 36.07 3.32 -58.69
CA ARG A 249 35.17 3.92 -59.65
C ARG A 249 35.73 5.23 -60.28
N ILE A 250 36.25 6.08 -59.44
CA ILE A 250 36.93 7.30 -59.89
C ILE A 250 38.09 6.98 -60.80
N LYS A 251 38.91 5.98 -60.46
CA LYS A 251 40.03 5.52 -61.28
C LYS A 251 39.58 4.91 -62.61
N ALA A 252 38.53 4.09 -62.55
CA ALA A 252 38.00 3.46 -63.79
C ALA A 252 37.48 4.54 -64.73
N GLU A 253 36.73 5.48 -64.30
CA GLU A 253 36.21 6.57 -65.10
C GLU A 253 37.32 7.50 -65.62
N LYS A 254 38.33 7.79 -64.81
CA LYS A 254 39.48 8.58 -65.25
C LYS A 254 40.25 7.85 -66.29
N ARG A 255 40.40 6.53 -66.27
CA ARG A 255 41.05 5.72 -67.29
C ARG A 255 40.26 5.72 -68.59
N MET A 256 38.93 5.63 -68.51
CA MET A 256 38.08 5.63 -69.70
C MET A 256 38.09 6.97 -70.44
N ARG A 257 38.22 8.12 -69.74
CA ARG A 257 38.22 9.45 -70.36
C ARG A 257 39.54 9.94 -70.91
N LEU A 258 40.65 9.27 -70.64
CA LEU A 258 41.97 9.68 -71.08
C LEU A 258 42.14 9.65 -72.66
N TRP A 259 41.22 9.04 -73.37
CA TRP A 259 41.27 8.90 -74.85
C TRP A 259 40.38 9.89 -75.63
N ASP A 260 39.31 10.41 -74.96
CA ASP A 260 38.23 11.10 -75.67
C ASP A 260 37.90 12.54 -75.20
N SER A 261 38.60 13.14 -74.25
CA SER A 261 38.15 14.46 -73.68
C SER A 261 39.06 15.59 -74.00
N PRO A 262 38.51 16.67 -74.51
CA PRO A 262 39.28 17.90 -74.73
C PRO A 262 39.65 18.53 -73.37
N VAL A 263 40.84 19.18 -73.35
CA VAL A 263 41.59 19.66 -72.18
C VAL A 263 40.86 20.68 -71.29
N ASN A 264 39.64 21.08 -71.61
CA ASN A 264 38.88 22.16 -70.92
C ASN A 264 37.56 21.66 -70.21
N SER A 265 37.40 20.37 -69.88
CA SER A 265 36.18 19.96 -69.22
C SER A 265 36.26 20.13 -67.75
N THR A 266 35.29 20.78 -67.21
CA THR A 266 34.87 20.84 -65.80
C THR A 266 34.99 19.45 -65.16
N LEU A 267 35.21 19.40 -63.83
CA LEU A 267 35.26 18.22 -62.93
C LEU A 267 34.38 17.05 -63.42
N PRO A 268 34.93 15.82 -63.50
CA PRO A 268 34.21 14.69 -64.05
C PRO A 268 32.92 14.45 -63.33
N ARG A 269 31.80 14.33 -64.03
CA ARG A 269 30.50 13.92 -63.50
C ARG A 269 30.42 12.41 -63.47
N ILE A 270 30.78 11.82 -62.37
CA ILE A 270 30.73 10.38 -62.14
C ILE A 270 29.52 10.09 -61.30
N ASN A 271 28.63 9.19 -61.73
CA ASN A 271 27.47 8.83 -60.97
C ASN A 271 27.81 7.60 -60.09
N ASN A 272 27.06 7.41 -59.00
CA ASN A 272 27.09 6.22 -58.19
C ASN A 272 26.61 4.99 -58.98
N SER A 273 26.72 3.79 -58.37
CA SER A 273 26.33 2.50 -59.01
C SER A 273 24.89 2.52 -59.50
N ASP A 274 24.03 3.22 -58.84
CA ASP A 274 22.58 3.29 -59.14
C ASP A 274 22.24 4.43 -60.11
N ASN A 275 23.24 5.20 -60.57
CA ASN A 275 23.09 6.37 -61.45
C ASN A 275 22.19 7.49 -60.92
N THR A 276 21.96 7.53 -59.61
CA THR A 276 21.05 8.48 -58.94
C THR A 276 21.74 9.79 -58.53
N GLU A 277 22.99 9.72 -58.08
CA GLU A 277 23.71 10.84 -57.48
C GLU A 277 25.14 10.91 -58.00
N LEU A 278 25.73 12.14 -57.95
CA LEU A 278 27.11 12.36 -58.36
C LEU A 278 28.10 11.98 -57.27
N LEU A 279 29.10 11.19 -57.63
CA LEU A 279 30.21 10.84 -56.77
C LEU A 279 31.21 11.99 -56.62
N VAL A 280 31.88 11.97 -55.43
CA VAL A 280 32.99 12.86 -55.15
C VAL A 280 34.10 12.71 -56.20
N SER A 281 34.79 13.80 -56.50
CA SER A 281 35.90 13.79 -57.49
C SER A 281 37.26 13.65 -56.82
N THR A 282 37.37 13.91 -55.55
CA THR A 282 38.56 13.79 -54.72
C THR A 282 38.27 12.85 -53.53
N LEU A 283 39.32 12.34 -52.90
CA LEU A 283 39.19 11.38 -51.76
C LEU A 283 39.58 12.02 -50.44
N ASP A 284 39.43 13.31 -50.36
CA ASP A 284 39.67 14.04 -49.09
C ASP A 284 38.48 13.78 -48.11
N PRO A 285 38.72 13.69 -46.83
CA PRO A 285 37.66 13.42 -45.84
C PRO A 285 36.49 14.42 -45.90
N ASP A 286 36.74 15.66 -46.32
CA ASP A 286 35.73 16.73 -46.45
C ASP A 286 35.11 16.83 -47.87
N ALA A 287 35.51 15.93 -48.82
CA ALA A 287 35.11 16.01 -50.23
C ALA A 287 33.59 15.99 -50.42
N CYS A 288 32.87 15.12 -49.66
CA CYS A 288 31.41 15.00 -49.76
C CYS A 288 30.71 16.35 -49.52
N LYS A 289 31.17 17.12 -48.57
CA LYS A 289 30.62 18.39 -48.22
C LYS A 289 31.06 19.52 -49.12
N ARG A 290 32.36 19.58 -49.38
CA ARG A 290 32.94 20.59 -50.24
C ARG A 290 32.40 20.56 -51.67
N GLU A 291 32.19 19.37 -52.22
CA GLU A 291 31.66 19.15 -53.55
C GLU A 291 30.15 18.95 -53.58
N SER A 292 29.48 18.83 -52.42
CA SER A 292 28.06 18.51 -52.32
C SER A 292 27.70 17.24 -53.10
N ARG A 293 28.52 16.20 -52.94
CA ARG A 293 28.43 14.93 -53.65
C ARG A 293 28.54 13.76 -52.68
N VAL A 294 28.21 12.55 -53.14
CA VAL A 294 28.13 11.35 -52.27
C VAL A 294 29.26 10.37 -52.52
N LEU A 295 29.48 9.45 -51.60
CA LEU A 295 30.31 8.26 -51.78
C LEU A 295 29.48 7.14 -52.40
N GLU A 296 30.15 6.08 -52.88
CA GLU A 296 29.46 4.83 -53.15
C GLU A 296 28.79 4.29 -51.88
N LYS A 297 27.68 3.59 -52.03
CA LYS A 297 26.84 3.14 -50.87
C LYS A 297 27.62 2.34 -49.84
N SER A 298 28.49 1.44 -50.25
CA SER A 298 29.32 0.64 -49.35
C SER A 298 30.30 1.50 -48.57
N ASP A 299 30.94 2.49 -49.22
CA ASP A 299 31.85 3.39 -48.54
C ASP A 299 31.12 4.38 -47.60
N GLN A 300 29.90 4.80 -47.97
CA GLN A 300 29.03 5.60 -47.11
C GLN A 300 28.68 4.84 -45.83
N TRP A 301 28.32 3.54 -45.94
CA TRP A 301 28.03 2.73 -44.76
C TRP A 301 29.29 2.48 -43.93
N PHE A 302 30.45 2.34 -44.55
CA PHE A 302 31.73 2.26 -43.84
C PHE A 302 31.98 3.51 -42.97
N GLU A 303 31.81 4.71 -43.56
CA GLU A 303 31.96 5.96 -42.80
C GLU A 303 31.01 6.04 -41.63
N GLN A 304 29.75 5.66 -41.82
CA GLN A 304 28.78 5.64 -40.78
C GLN A 304 29.14 4.63 -39.65
N ALA A 305 29.62 3.44 -40.03
CA ALA A 305 30.02 2.42 -39.06
C ALA A 305 31.23 2.87 -38.22
N MET A 306 32.20 3.53 -38.85
CA MET A 306 33.39 4.04 -38.16
C MET A 306 33.04 5.13 -37.14
N TRP A 307 32.21 6.09 -37.50
CA TRP A 307 31.81 7.17 -36.61
C TRP A 307 30.81 6.68 -35.54
N LEU A 308 29.93 5.77 -35.91
CA LEU A 308 29.03 5.14 -34.91
C LEU A 308 29.83 4.38 -33.85
N ALA A 309 30.85 3.63 -34.26
CA ALA A 309 31.69 2.92 -33.29
C ALA A 309 32.45 3.88 -32.39
N CYS A 310 33.01 4.97 -32.94
CA CYS A 310 33.63 6.01 -32.13
C CYS A 310 32.62 6.64 -31.15
N TRP A 311 31.38 6.91 -31.60
CA TRP A 311 30.31 7.43 -30.72
C TRP A 311 29.99 6.46 -29.59
N GLU A 312 29.78 5.18 -29.92
CA GLU A 312 29.45 4.17 -28.90
C GLU A 312 30.59 3.95 -27.91
N MET A 313 31.84 3.96 -28.33
CA MET A 313 32.98 3.84 -27.46
C MET A 313 33.09 5.06 -26.52
N LEU A 314 32.90 6.29 -27.03
CA LEU A 314 32.86 7.50 -26.22
C LEU A 314 31.70 7.49 -25.23
N ARG A 315 30.52 7.06 -25.67
CA ARG A 315 29.31 7.00 -24.86
C ARG A 315 29.42 6.03 -23.67
N ARG A 316 30.21 4.98 -23.83
CA ARG A 316 30.49 3.94 -22.83
C ARG A 316 31.71 4.25 -21.97
N GLY A 317 32.37 5.42 -22.17
CA GLY A 317 33.56 5.78 -21.43
C GLY A 317 34.73 4.84 -21.66
N SER A 318 34.84 4.28 -22.92
CA SER A 318 35.98 3.42 -23.27
C SER A 318 37.31 4.18 -23.16
N PRO A 319 38.38 3.55 -22.67
CA PRO A 319 39.70 4.19 -22.59
C PRO A 319 40.23 4.56 -23.96
N TRP A 320 41.07 5.57 -24.03
CA TRP A 320 41.70 6.02 -25.29
C TRP A 320 42.47 4.93 -26.00
N SER A 321 43.13 4.04 -25.26
CA SER A 321 43.83 2.86 -25.80
C SER A 321 42.95 2.04 -26.73
N ASP A 322 41.73 1.75 -26.30
CA ASP A 322 40.80 0.89 -27.05
C ASP A 322 40.33 1.57 -28.34
N ILE A 323 40.08 2.88 -28.29
CA ILE A 323 39.68 3.68 -29.45
C ILE A 323 40.83 3.73 -30.46
N VAL A 324 42.07 3.91 -29.97
CA VAL A 324 43.27 3.90 -30.86
C VAL A 324 43.47 2.54 -31.51
N GLU A 325 43.44 1.46 -30.72
CA GLU A 325 43.59 0.08 -31.20
C GLU A 325 42.53 -0.24 -32.26
N TRP A 326 41.24 0.08 -31.90
CA TRP A 326 40.11 -0.16 -32.79
C TRP A 326 40.23 0.58 -34.14
N CYS A 327 40.71 1.82 -34.12
CA CYS A 327 40.98 2.61 -35.35
C CYS A 327 42.21 2.10 -36.11
N GLN A 328 43.25 1.67 -35.40
CA GLN A 328 44.47 1.10 -36.03
C GLN A 328 44.18 -0.20 -36.75
N ASP A 329 43.42 -1.10 -36.17
CA ASP A 329 43.02 -2.36 -36.78
C ASP A 329 42.30 -2.20 -38.13
N ARG A 330 41.65 -1.04 -38.30
CA ARG A 330 40.93 -0.68 -39.52
C ARG A 330 41.69 0.26 -40.46
N ASN A 331 42.95 0.52 -40.15
CA ASN A 331 43.83 1.45 -40.90
C ASN A 331 43.30 2.92 -40.93
N GLU A 332 42.51 3.30 -39.94
CA GLU A 332 41.93 4.65 -39.82
C GLU A 332 42.51 5.40 -38.60
N SER A 333 43.80 5.22 -38.31
CA SER A 333 44.48 5.86 -37.18
C SER A 333 44.37 7.38 -37.15
N TRP A 334 44.14 8.00 -38.27
CA TRP A 334 43.91 9.45 -38.36
C TRP A 334 42.67 9.90 -37.59
N ARG A 335 41.65 9.04 -37.46
CA ARG A 335 40.44 9.36 -36.68
C ARG A 335 40.78 9.44 -35.21
N ALA A 336 41.47 8.47 -34.65
CA ALA A 336 41.93 8.51 -33.27
C ALA A 336 42.75 9.77 -32.97
N VAL A 337 43.64 10.14 -33.92
CA VAL A 337 44.42 11.40 -33.83
C VAL A 337 43.50 12.63 -33.76
N SER A 338 42.51 12.68 -34.67
CA SER A 338 41.58 13.82 -34.77
C SER A 338 40.71 13.96 -33.53
N LEU A 339 40.48 12.87 -32.80
CA LEU A 339 39.77 12.86 -31.52
C LEU A 339 40.66 13.26 -30.32
N GLY A 340 41.94 13.49 -30.53
CA GLY A 340 42.87 13.88 -29.47
C GLY A 340 43.53 12.71 -28.71
N ALA A 341 43.36 11.47 -29.17
CA ALA A 341 43.80 10.27 -28.51
C ALA A 341 45.36 10.05 -28.46
N ILE A 342 46.15 10.89 -29.12
CA ILE A 342 47.61 10.73 -29.15
C ILE A 342 48.31 11.17 -27.87
N HIS A 343 47.68 12.02 -27.09
CA HIS A 343 48.35 12.74 -25.99
C HIS A 343 48.23 12.07 -24.64
N SER A 344 47.45 11.00 -24.51
CA SER A 344 47.29 10.35 -23.24
C SER A 344 48.37 9.26 -23.05
N GLY A 345 49.39 9.62 -22.23
CA GLY A 345 50.44 8.68 -21.83
C GLY A 345 49.99 7.64 -20.80
N ASP A 346 48.82 7.81 -20.22
CA ASP A 346 48.26 6.89 -19.23
C ASP A 346 47.13 6.08 -19.85
N GLN A 347 47.25 4.74 -19.79
CA GLN A 347 46.35 3.81 -20.45
C GLN A 347 44.96 3.72 -19.82
N ASP A 348 44.77 4.21 -18.59
CA ASP A 348 43.55 4.06 -17.79
C ASP A 348 42.64 5.30 -17.76
N VAL A 349 42.99 6.37 -18.48
CA VAL A 349 42.16 7.60 -18.52
C VAL A 349 41.09 7.46 -19.57
N THR A 350 39.85 7.63 -19.20
CA THR A 350 38.71 7.69 -20.13
C THR A 350 38.84 8.94 -21.01
N CYS A 351 38.34 8.85 -22.24
CA CYS A 351 38.49 9.94 -23.21
C CYS A 351 37.85 11.28 -22.82
N LEU A 352 37.01 11.27 -21.81
CA LEU A 352 36.35 12.46 -21.29
C LEU A 352 36.92 12.94 -19.94
N GLU A 353 37.80 12.17 -19.33
CA GLU A 353 38.54 12.53 -18.11
C GLU A 353 39.89 13.15 -18.49
N GLY A 354 40.03 14.43 -18.21
CA GLY A 354 41.26 15.16 -18.42
C GLY A 354 41.49 15.49 -19.91
N PRO A 355 40.86 16.55 -20.44
CA PRO A 355 41.14 16.99 -21.78
C PRO A 355 42.58 17.51 -21.86
N ASP A 356 43.49 16.64 -22.29
CA ASP A 356 44.87 17.02 -22.67
C ASP A 356 44.87 17.99 -23.86
N CYS A 357 43.72 18.03 -24.52
CA CYS A 357 43.52 18.90 -25.65
C CYS A 357 43.11 20.29 -25.22
N GLY A 358 43.92 21.27 -25.53
CA GLY A 358 43.70 22.66 -25.15
C GLY A 358 42.39 23.25 -25.74
N SER A 359 42.04 24.39 -25.24
CA SER A 359 40.83 25.12 -25.61
C SER A 359 40.71 25.36 -27.14
N LEU A 360 41.83 25.48 -27.84
CA LEU A 360 41.85 25.59 -29.32
C LEU A 360 41.30 24.34 -29.98
N TRP A 361 41.72 23.16 -29.54
CA TRP A 361 41.27 21.90 -30.11
C TRP A 361 39.76 21.68 -29.83
N ARG A 362 39.26 21.94 -28.64
CA ARG A 362 37.83 21.88 -28.32
C ARG A 362 37.01 22.85 -29.19
N ARG A 363 37.52 24.05 -29.47
CA ARG A 363 36.91 24.97 -30.42
C ARG A 363 36.85 24.44 -31.83
N MET A 364 37.92 23.78 -32.30
CA MET A 364 37.94 23.13 -33.59
C MET A 364 36.90 22.00 -33.65
N CYS A 365 36.79 21.18 -32.63
CA CYS A 365 35.73 20.16 -32.51
C CYS A 365 34.32 20.80 -32.58
N PHE A 366 34.08 21.86 -31.85
CA PHE A 366 32.81 22.60 -31.88
C PHE A 366 32.52 23.14 -33.31
N ALA A 367 33.51 23.73 -33.95
CA ALA A 367 33.36 24.24 -35.32
C ALA A 367 33.12 23.08 -36.32
N ALA A 368 33.81 21.95 -36.18
CA ALA A 368 33.61 20.75 -36.99
C ALA A 368 32.18 20.20 -36.83
N ALA A 369 31.70 20.09 -35.58
CA ALA A 369 30.34 19.69 -35.28
C ALA A 369 29.28 20.61 -35.95
N LYS A 370 29.42 21.93 -35.76
CA LYS A 370 28.52 22.92 -36.38
C LYS A 370 28.58 22.92 -37.90
N SER A 371 29.76 22.64 -38.47
CA SER A 371 29.89 22.56 -39.92
C SER A 371 29.17 21.32 -40.48
N GLY A 372 28.87 20.32 -39.63
CA GLY A 372 28.31 19.03 -39.99
C GLY A 372 29.30 18.18 -40.79
N GLY A 373 29.48 16.92 -40.48
CA GLY A 373 30.34 15.97 -41.18
C GLY A 373 29.64 15.23 -42.33
N ASN A 374 30.28 14.20 -42.83
CA ASN A 374 29.70 13.28 -43.80
C ASN A 374 28.65 12.34 -43.16
N SER A 375 28.68 12.20 -41.85
CA SER A 375 27.77 11.40 -41.03
C SER A 375 27.25 12.17 -39.86
N LEU A 376 26.02 11.88 -39.45
CA LEU A 376 25.45 12.44 -38.22
C LEU A 376 26.32 12.09 -36.98
N TYR A 377 26.87 10.89 -36.95
CA TYR A 377 27.74 10.42 -35.87
C TYR A 377 29.08 11.14 -35.84
N GLU A 378 29.61 11.58 -36.97
CA GLU A 378 30.79 12.44 -37.03
C GLU A 378 30.55 13.76 -36.33
N GLY A 379 29.41 14.40 -36.67
CA GLY A 379 28.97 15.65 -36.01
C GLY A 379 28.74 15.45 -34.51
N ALA A 380 28.18 14.33 -34.11
CA ALA A 380 27.93 14.00 -32.71
C ALA A 380 29.20 13.76 -31.90
N VAL A 381 30.18 13.03 -32.46
CA VAL A 381 31.47 12.77 -31.83
C VAL A 381 32.20 14.09 -31.56
N TYR A 382 32.35 14.94 -32.57
CA TYR A 382 32.97 16.25 -32.37
C TYR A 382 32.13 17.18 -31.50
N GLY A 383 30.80 17.07 -31.60
CA GLY A 383 29.88 17.84 -30.76
C GLY A 383 30.04 17.49 -29.29
N LEU A 384 30.15 16.22 -28.96
CA LEU A 384 30.39 15.74 -27.59
C LEU A 384 31.72 16.31 -27.07
N LEU A 385 32.81 16.15 -27.81
CA LEU A 385 34.14 16.64 -27.46
C LEU A 385 34.20 18.18 -27.35
N GLY A 386 33.45 18.87 -28.21
CA GLY A 386 33.38 20.34 -28.24
C GLY A 386 32.33 20.98 -27.37
N GLY A 387 31.38 20.19 -26.83
CA GLY A 387 30.26 20.69 -26.02
C GLY A 387 29.06 21.22 -26.84
N ASP A 388 28.91 20.83 -28.13
CA ASP A 388 27.73 21.22 -28.93
C ASP A 388 26.57 20.26 -28.80
N ILE A 389 25.61 20.60 -27.94
CA ILE A 389 24.44 19.77 -27.64
C ILE A 389 23.61 19.48 -28.89
N GLN A 390 23.42 20.46 -29.79
CA GLN A 390 22.53 20.30 -30.95
C GLN A 390 22.99 19.18 -31.90
N SER A 391 24.28 19.14 -32.17
CA SER A 391 24.85 18.10 -33.07
C SER A 391 24.76 16.71 -32.43
N VAL A 392 24.84 16.60 -31.10
CA VAL A 392 24.75 15.34 -30.36
C VAL A 392 23.31 14.89 -30.19
N GLU A 393 22.38 15.78 -29.86
CA GLU A 393 20.95 15.44 -29.70
C GLU A 393 20.38 14.74 -30.95
N ALA A 394 20.90 15.04 -32.14
CA ALA A 394 20.49 14.40 -33.40
C ALA A 394 20.75 12.87 -33.44
N THR A 395 21.68 12.36 -32.62
CA THR A 395 22.04 10.95 -32.52
C THR A 395 21.51 10.27 -31.28
N CYS A 396 21.02 11.04 -30.31
CA CYS A 396 20.46 10.50 -29.07
C CYS A 396 19.19 9.71 -29.36
N LEU A 397 19.15 8.45 -28.90
CA LEU A 397 18.04 7.52 -29.11
C LEU A 397 17.28 7.20 -27.82
N THR A 398 17.97 7.29 -26.68
CA THR A 398 17.45 6.92 -25.37
C THR A 398 17.42 8.11 -24.42
N TRP A 399 16.62 8.03 -23.39
CA TRP A 399 16.58 9.03 -22.33
C TRP A 399 17.97 9.23 -21.69
N ASP A 400 18.71 8.13 -21.52
CA ASP A 400 20.06 8.15 -20.94
C ASP A 400 21.04 8.93 -21.82
N ASP A 401 20.93 8.82 -23.16
CA ASP A 401 21.79 9.56 -24.09
C ASP A 401 21.58 11.07 -24.00
N PHE A 402 20.32 11.51 -23.84
CA PHE A 402 20.03 12.93 -23.64
C PHE A 402 20.59 13.46 -22.32
N ILE A 403 20.42 12.72 -21.21
CA ILE A 403 20.99 13.12 -19.92
C ILE A 403 22.53 13.18 -20.01
N TYR A 404 23.14 12.14 -20.59
CA TYR A 404 24.58 12.07 -20.79
C TYR A 404 25.11 13.27 -21.55
N THR A 405 24.52 13.56 -22.70
CA THR A 405 24.93 14.67 -23.59
C THR A 405 24.88 16.01 -22.85
N HIS A 406 23.78 16.28 -22.18
CA HIS A 406 23.62 17.54 -21.47
C HIS A 406 24.53 17.66 -20.24
N TYR A 407 24.68 16.58 -19.44
CA TYR A 407 25.53 16.60 -18.26
C TYR A 407 27.02 16.73 -18.66
N HIS A 408 27.43 16.05 -19.72
CA HIS A 408 28.77 16.20 -20.26
C HIS A 408 29.07 17.63 -20.70
N ALA A 409 28.17 18.24 -21.51
CA ALA A 409 28.31 19.62 -21.96
C ALA A 409 28.29 20.62 -20.78
N LEU A 410 27.45 20.39 -19.75
CA LEU A 410 27.44 21.17 -18.52
C LEU A 410 28.76 21.09 -17.75
N LEU A 411 29.33 19.90 -17.67
CA LEU A 411 30.59 19.65 -16.99
C LEU A 411 31.75 20.38 -17.69
N LEU A 412 31.82 20.29 -19.02
CA LEU A 412 32.79 21.04 -19.82
C LEU A 412 32.65 22.55 -19.65
N SER A 413 31.44 23.08 -19.68
CA SER A 413 31.18 24.50 -19.45
C SER A 413 31.59 24.98 -18.06
N GLN A 414 31.35 24.18 -17.04
CA GLN A 414 31.81 24.43 -15.68
C GLN A 414 33.36 24.46 -15.61
N PHE A 415 34.01 23.49 -16.22
CA PHE A 415 35.47 23.44 -16.31
C PHE A 415 36.04 24.68 -16.99
N ASP A 416 35.46 25.14 -18.11
CA ASP A 416 35.87 26.38 -18.78
C ASP A 416 35.71 27.61 -17.86
N THR A 417 34.63 27.64 -17.08
CA THR A 417 34.42 28.73 -16.09
C THR A 417 35.43 28.66 -14.97
N TYR A 418 35.75 27.44 -14.48
CA TYR A 418 36.78 27.22 -13.48
C TYR A 418 38.17 27.69 -13.95
N LEU A 419 38.56 27.33 -15.16
CA LEU A 419 39.82 27.78 -15.75
C LEU A 419 39.91 29.31 -15.87
N GLN A 420 38.78 29.99 -16.06
CA GLN A 420 38.76 31.46 -16.13
C GLN A 420 39.05 32.12 -14.77
N SER A 421 38.89 31.42 -13.67
CA SER A 421 39.22 31.93 -12.32
C SER A 421 40.73 32.05 -12.05
N PHE A 422 41.59 31.37 -12.85
CA PHE A 422 43.06 31.32 -12.64
C PHE A 422 43.88 31.79 -13.86
N PRO A 423 43.68 32.99 -14.41
CA PRO A 423 44.21 33.37 -15.73
C PRO A 423 45.73 33.37 -15.81
N ASP A 424 46.43 33.66 -14.69
CA ASP A 424 47.89 33.86 -14.68
C ASP A 424 48.66 32.61 -14.28
N ARG A 425 47.99 31.56 -13.79
CA ARG A 425 48.60 30.32 -13.28
C ARG A 425 48.45 29.13 -14.22
N LEU A 426 47.72 29.30 -15.32
CA LEU A 426 47.41 28.18 -16.25
C LEU A 426 48.59 27.85 -17.15
N PRO A 427 48.75 26.58 -17.58
CA PRO A 427 49.59 26.18 -18.68
C PRO A 427 49.24 26.95 -19.95
N SER A 428 50.24 27.22 -20.83
CA SER A 428 50.03 28.04 -22.06
C SER A 428 49.00 27.44 -23.00
N ALA A 429 48.86 26.11 -23.03
CA ALA A 429 47.86 25.40 -23.83
C ALA A 429 46.42 25.68 -23.41
N LEU A 430 46.20 25.91 -22.12
CA LEU A 430 44.85 26.15 -21.53
C LEU A 430 44.60 27.64 -21.27
N ALA A 431 45.62 28.50 -21.38
CA ALA A 431 45.51 29.93 -21.10
C ALA A 431 44.78 30.71 -22.24
N HIS A 432 44.61 30.13 -23.40
CA HIS A 432 43.93 30.82 -24.54
C HIS A 432 42.42 30.95 -24.30
N ARG A 433 41.98 32.18 -24.24
CA ARG A 433 40.56 32.53 -24.13
C ARG A 433 39.97 32.75 -25.49
N PHE A 434 38.95 31.99 -25.79
CA PHE A 434 38.11 32.22 -26.93
C PHE A 434 36.80 32.85 -26.49
N GLY A 435 36.24 33.70 -27.35
CA GLY A 435 34.99 34.42 -26.99
C GLY A 435 33.78 33.48 -26.85
N LEU A 436 32.68 34.07 -26.41
CA LEU A 436 31.42 33.41 -25.97
C LEU A 436 30.76 32.42 -26.92
N LEU A 437 31.30 32.17 -28.12
CA LEU A 437 30.70 31.30 -29.14
C LEU A 437 30.99 29.81 -28.92
N ASP A 438 31.86 29.46 -27.96
CA ASP A 438 32.43 28.13 -27.88
C ASP A 438 32.06 27.38 -26.60
N ALA A 439 31.23 27.95 -25.77
CA ALA A 439 30.77 27.33 -24.52
C ALA A 439 29.25 27.14 -24.52
N VAL A 440 28.80 26.09 -23.87
CA VAL A 440 27.39 25.92 -23.54
C VAL A 440 26.97 27.09 -22.63
N GLN A 441 26.11 27.97 -23.14
CA GLN A 441 25.60 29.06 -22.30
C GLN A 441 24.50 28.55 -21.37
N LEU A 442 24.83 28.43 -20.07
CA LEU A 442 23.87 28.13 -19.03
C LEU A 442 23.16 29.41 -18.63
N HIS A 443 21.86 29.50 -18.90
CA HIS A 443 21.03 30.57 -18.40
C HIS A 443 20.36 30.16 -17.09
N GLY A 444 20.57 30.92 -16.02
CA GLY A 444 19.99 30.72 -14.68
C GLY A 444 20.87 29.91 -13.75
N ASP A 445 20.27 29.45 -12.63
CA ASP A 445 20.99 28.73 -11.59
C ASP A 445 21.51 27.36 -12.10
N PRO A 446 22.83 27.11 -12.03
CA PRO A 446 23.44 25.85 -12.44
C PRO A 446 22.94 24.63 -11.63
N SER A 447 22.58 24.84 -10.36
CA SER A 447 22.06 23.77 -9.50
C SER A 447 20.72 23.22 -9.97
N LEU A 448 19.91 24.03 -10.63
CA LEU A 448 18.60 23.65 -11.17
C LEU A 448 18.63 23.13 -12.63
N ALA A 449 19.83 23.05 -13.22
CA ALA A 449 19.97 22.62 -14.61
C ALA A 449 19.44 21.18 -14.82
N GLY A 450 19.76 20.28 -13.91
CA GLY A 450 19.27 18.89 -13.93
C GLY A 450 17.74 18.79 -13.89
N ARG A 451 17.10 19.52 -12.98
CA ARG A 451 15.63 19.56 -12.86
C ARG A 451 14.98 20.05 -14.15
N ARG A 452 15.47 21.16 -14.72
CA ARG A 452 14.95 21.72 -15.96
C ARG A 452 15.12 20.77 -17.14
N LEU A 453 16.24 20.06 -17.19
CA LEU A 453 16.49 19.06 -18.22
C LEU A 453 15.51 17.90 -18.11
N VAL A 454 15.35 17.29 -16.95
CA VAL A 454 14.42 16.19 -16.73
C VAL A 454 12.99 16.59 -17.09
N GLN A 455 12.57 17.79 -16.67
CA GLN A 455 11.23 18.30 -17.03
C GLN A 455 11.08 18.51 -18.55
N LYS A 456 12.12 19.02 -19.25
CA LYS A 456 12.13 19.14 -20.72
C LYS A 456 11.98 17.77 -21.38
N LEU A 457 12.69 16.75 -20.86
CA LEU A 457 12.69 15.40 -21.44
C LEU A 457 11.36 14.66 -21.20
N ARG A 458 10.65 14.92 -20.10
CA ARG A 458 9.29 14.38 -19.91
C ARG A 458 8.32 14.81 -21.00
N GLY A 459 8.50 16.00 -21.60
CA GLY A 459 7.70 16.53 -22.71
C GLY A 459 8.26 16.20 -24.10
N HIS A 460 9.39 15.49 -24.21
CA HIS A 460 10.06 15.26 -25.49
C HIS A 460 9.44 14.06 -26.24
N ALA A 461 8.76 14.32 -27.35
CA ALA A 461 7.97 13.31 -28.06
C ALA A 461 8.72 12.02 -28.45
N PRO A 462 9.98 12.01 -28.93
CA PRO A 462 10.68 10.79 -29.32
C PRO A 462 10.90 9.79 -28.19
N ILE A 463 11.11 10.28 -26.98
CA ILE A 463 11.43 9.46 -25.78
C ILE A 463 10.33 9.49 -24.72
N TRP A 464 9.13 9.97 -25.08
CA TRP A 464 8.04 10.15 -24.13
C TRP A 464 7.72 8.88 -23.36
N ASN A 465 7.63 7.73 -24.03
CA ASN A 465 7.33 6.44 -23.41
C ASN A 465 8.41 6.05 -22.39
N GLU A 466 9.68 6.17 -22.76
CA GLU A 466 10.82 5.85 -21.90
C GLU A 466 10.91 6.82 -20.70
N ALA A 467 10.71 8.11 -20.93
CA ALA A 467 10.74 9.13 -19.87
C ALA A 467 9.65 8.95 -18.82
N HIS A 468 8.57 8.22 -19.15
CA HIS A 468 7.47 7.89 -18.22
C HIS A 468 7.55 6.46 -17.68
N GLU A 469 8.61 5.72 -17.96
CA GLU A 469 8.87 4.44 -17.31
C GLU A 469 9.12 4.64 -15.80
N PRO A 470 8.60 3.76 -14.94
CA PRO A 470 8.69 3.92 -13.49
C PRO A 470 10.09 4.19 -12.97
N MET A 471 11.09 3.43 -13.46
CA MET A 471 12.48 3.59 -13.03
C MET A 471 13.10 4.89 -13.52
N LYS A 472 12.77 5.33 -14.76
CA LYS A 472 13.27 6.61 -15.32
C LYS A 472 12.66 7.82 -14.59
N LEU A 473 11.42 7.72 -14.10
CA LEU A 473 10.83 8.75 -13.25
C LEU A 473 11.58 8.89 -11.93
N ILE A 474 11.93 7.75 -11.27
CA ILE A 474 12.71 7.76 -10.03
C ILE A 474 14.12 8.30 -10.30
N GLN A 475 14.83 7.78 -11.31
CA GLN A 475 16.16 8.23 -11.71
C GLN A 475 16.17 9.74 -12.04
N GLY A 476 15.19 10.20 -12.80
CA GLY A 476 15.03 11.61 -13.13
C GLY A 476 14.80 12.50 -11.91
N ALA A 477 14.01 12.05 -10.95
CA ALA A 477 13.79 12.79 -9.71
C ALA A 477 15.04 12.86 -8.82
N LEU A 478 15.86 11.80 -8.80
CA LEU A 478 17.17 11.80 -8.12
C LEU A 478 18.14 12.77 -8.78
N ILE A 479 18.35 12.65 -10.10
CA ILE A 479 19.23 13.52 -10.90
C ILE A 479 18.80 14.99 -10.81
N GLY A 480 17.49 15.24 -10.88
CA GLY A 480 16.92 16.59 -10.80
C GLY A 480 16.86 17.16 -9.38
N LYS A 481 17.23 16.40 -8.34
CA LYS A 481 17.05 16.76 -6.92
C LYS A 481 15.60 17.16 -6.62
N ASP A 482 14.66 16.46 -7.24
CA ASP A 482 13.22 16.76 -7.17
C ASP A 482 12.40 15.62 -6.56
N PHE A 483 13.07 14.78 -5.75
CA PHE A 483 12.51 13.56 -5.18
C PHE A 483 11.25 13.82 -4.35
N ARG A 484 11.24 14.89 -3.55
CA ARG A 484 10.07 15.27 -2.76
C ARG A 484 8.83 15.53 -3.63
N ASN A 485 8.98 16.24 -4.75
CA ASN A 485 7.87 16.50 -5.65
C ASN A 485 7.37 15.20 -6.31
N LEU A 486 8.27 14.28 -6.65
CA LEU A 486 7.89 12.95 -7.12
C LEU A 486 7.05 12.21 -6.07
N LEU A 487 7.45 12.23 -4.80
CA LEU A 487 6.68 11.60 -3.72
C LEU A 487 5.27 12.18 -3.60
N VAL A 488 5.13 13.50 -3.72
CA VAL A 488 3.81 14.15 -3.71
C VAL A 488 3.01 13.75 -4.94
N GLU A 489 3.60 13.78 -6.14
CA GLU A 489 2.97 13.37 -7.40
C GLU A 489 2.43 11.92 -7.32
N VAL A 490 3.25 10.99 -6.83
CA VAL A 490 2.87 9.58 -6.64
C VAL A 490 1.78 9.44 -5.58
N GLY A 491 1.92 10.12 -4.44
CA GLY A 491 0.93 10.10 -3.37
C GLY A 491 -0.44 10.61 -3.80
N LEU A 492 -0.48 11.67 -4.62
CA LEU A 492 -1.72 12.19 -5.24
C LEU A 492 -2.29 11.21 -6.27
N ALA A 493 -1.44 10.61 -7.09
CA ALA A 493 -1.87 9.62 -8.08
C ALA A 493 -2.47 8.37 -7.41
N ILE A 494 -1.92 7.93 -6.28
CA ILE A 494 -2.47 6.85 -5.45
C ILE A 494 -3.87 7.25 -4.94
N SER A 495 -4.02 8.44 -4.35
CA SER A 495 -5.31 8.93 -3.85
C SER A 495 -6.38 9.01 -4.94
N LYS A 496 -6.00 9.40 -6.16
CA LYS A 496 -6.92 9.50 -7.30
C LYS A 496 -7.40 8.14 -7.81
N LYS A 497 -6.56 7.11 -7.71
CA LYS A 497 -6.92 5.74 -8.09
C LYS A 497 -7.78 5.05 -7.04
N ALA A 498 -7.64 5.42 -5.78
CA ALA A 498 -8.56 5.00 -4.75
C ALA A 498 -9.95 5.54 -5.10
N ASN A 499 -10.93 4.64 -5.17
CA ASN A 499 -12.27 4.95 -5.66
C ASN A 499 -12.86 6.15 -4.89
N PRO A 500 -13.28 7.25 -5.54
CA PRO A 500 -13.78 8.44 -4.84
C PRO A 500 -15.05 8.19 -4.04
N ASP A 501 -15.84 7.17 -4.39
CA ASP A 501 -17.07 6.80 -3.69
C ASP A 501 -16.78 6.02 -2.40
N ASP A 502 -15.59 5.43 -2.24
CA ASP A 502 -15.16 4.61 -1.11
C ASP A 502 -14.07 5.24 -0.24
N VAL A 503 -13.98 6.56 -0.21
CA VAL A 503 -12.99 7.30 0.60
C VAL A 503 -13.04 6.90 2.09
N GLN A 504 -14.19 6.44 2.57
CA GLN A 504 -14.33 5.94 3.94
C GLN A 504 -13.71 4.55 4.14
N VAL A 505 -13.58 3.75 3.09
CA VAL A 505 -13.06 2.38 3.14
C VAL A 505 -11.53 2.36 3.10
N SER A 506 -10.93 3.18 2.25
CA SER A 506 -9.47 3.24 2.12
C SER A 506 -8.82 4.02 3.28
N ALA A 507 -7.65 3.55 3.72
CA ALA A 507 -6.79 4.28 4.66
C ALA A 507 -6.01 5.43 3.98
N LEU A 508 -6.15 5.60 2.67
CA LEU A 508 -5.51 6.64 1.91
C LEU A 508 -6.07 8.02 2.25
N TYR A 509 -5.21 9.02 2.23
CA TYR A 509 -5.61 10.41 2.42
C TYR A 509 -6.34 10.89 1.16
N PRO A 510 -7.58 11.39 1.28
CA PRO A 510 -8.37 11.79 0.13
C PRO A 510 -7.80 13.05 -0.54
N LEU A 511 -8.04 13.18 -1.85
CA LEU A 511 -7.73 14.40 -2.61
C LEU A 511 -8.64 15.55 -2.18
N GLU A 512 -8.06 16.73 -1.97
CA GLU A 512 -8.86 17.97 -1.92
C GLU A 512 -9.37 18.31 -3.34
N ALA A 513 -10.59 18.82 -3.44
CA ALA A 513 -11.30 19.06 -4.71
C ALA A 513 -10.54 19.97 -5.73
N GLN A 514 -9.44 20.59 -5.33
CA GLN A 514 -8.62 21.45 -6.19
C GLN A 514 -7.50 20.69 -6.93
N GLU A 515 -7.23 19.43 -6.58
CA GLU A 515 -6.09 18.65 -7.10
C GLU A 515 -6.50 17.60 -8.15
N GLU A 516 -7.66 17.74 -8.78
CA GLU A 516 -8.18 16.80 -9.80
C GLU A 516 -7.28 16.62 -11.04
N LYS A 517 -6.22 17.44 -11.19
CA LYS A 517 -5.34 17.45 -12.36
C LYS A 517 -4.10 16.55 -12.24
N ALA A 518 -3.99 15.72 -11.21
CA ALA A 518 -2.88 14.78 -11.12
C ALA A 518 -2.87 13.84 -12.34
N GLU A 519 -1.75 13.80 -13.06
CA GLU A 519 -1.56 12.89 -14.19
C GLU A 519 -1.42 11.44 -13.72
N PRO A 520 -1.81 10.45 -14.54
CA PRO A 520 -1.59 9.05 -14.19
C PRO A 520 -0.09 8.76 -14.09
N CYS A 521 0.37 8.31 -12.93
CA CYS A 521 1.78 7.96 -12.70
C CYS A 521 1.98 6.45 -12.86
N SER A 522 2.91 6.04 -13.70
CA SER A 522 3.21 4.62 -13.99
C SER A 522 3.75 3.86 -12.76
N ILE A 523 4.36 4.55 -11.80
CA ILE A 523 4.90 3.95 -10.56
C ILE A 523 3.78 3.27 -9.74
N VAL A 524 2.56 3.83 -9.76
CA VAL A 524 1.42 3.27 -9.00
C VAL A 524 0.95 1.92 -9.54
N THR A 525 1.27 1.60 -10.78
CA THR A 525 0.91 0.33 -11.43
C THR A 525 2.02 -0.71 -11.42
N ASP A 526 3.23 -0.30 -11.05
CA ASP A 526 4.39 -1.18 -10.97
C ASP A 526 4.77 -1.46 -9.50
N PRO A 527 4.61 -2.71 -9.01
CA PRO A 527 4.90 -3.08 -7.62
C PRO A 527 6.38 -2.93 -7.27
N ASN A 528 7.27 -3.19 -8.23
CA ASN A 528 8.70 -3.12 -7.99
C ASN A 528 9.13 -1.66 -7.83
N ALA A 529 8.59 -0.77 -8.68
CA ALA A 529 8.83 0.66 -8.53
C ALA A 529 8.23 1.21 -7.22
N LEU A 530 7.03 0.76 -6.84
CA LEU A 530 6.43 1.13 -5.56
C LEU A 530 7.26 0.64 -4.38
N ARG A 531 7.78 -0.61 -4.44
CA ARG A 531 8.70 -1.16 -3.44
C ARG A 531 9.94 -0.29 -3.30
N ILE A 532 10.64 -0.04 -4.41
CA ILE A 532 11.86 0.76 -4.42
C ILE A 532 11.62 2.17 -3.87
N LEU A 533 10.57 2.84 -4.37
CA LEU A 533 10.23 4.18 -3.92
C LEU A 533 9.90 4.23 -2.42
N THR A 534 9.18 3.22 -1.91
CA THR A 534 8.86 3.12 -0.48
C THR A 534 10.13 2.99 0.35
N HIS A 535 11.08 2.12 -0.02
CA HIS A 535 12.32 1.94 0.73
C HIS A 535 13.25 3.16 0.62
N MET A 536 13.29 3.84 -0.52
CA MET A 536 13.99 5.14 -0.65
C MET A 536 13.36 6.21 0.25
N LEU A 537 12.02 6.27 0.30
CA LEU A 537 11.31 7.18 1.20
C LEU A 537 11.67 6.90 2.67
N LEU A 538 11.69 5.63 3.08
CA LEU A 538 12.07 5.24 4.45
C LEU A 538 13.52 5.64 4.76
N ALA A 539 14.45 5.40 3.84
CA ALA A 539 15.84 5.81 3.98
C ALA A 539 15.97 7.34 4.15
N PHE A 540 15.27 8.12 3.37
CA PHE A 540 15.26 9.58 3.51
C PHE A 540 14.59 10.06 4.82
N GLN A 541 13.55 9.38 5.29
CA GLN A 541 12.94 9.68 6.59
C GLN A 541 13.93 9.45 7.74
N ASP A 542 14.67 8.35 7.69
CA ASP A 542 15.68 8.02 8.70
C ASP A 542 16.87 8.97 8.69
N LEU A 543 17.22 9.55 7.53
CA LEU A 543 18.19 10.62 7.38
C LEU A 543 17.66 12.02 7.76
N GLY A 544 16.41 12.13 8.19
CA GLY A 544 15.82 13.37 8.67
C GLY A 544 15.17 14.25 7.60
N MET A 545 14.74 13.69 6.48
CA MET A 545 13.95 14.43 5.48
C MET A 545 12.68 15.00 6.11
N ASP A 546 12.52 16.31 6.06
CA ASP A 546 11.29 16.96 6.50
C ASP A 546 10.17 16.79 5.45
N LEU A 547 9.13 16.06 5.81
CA LEU A 547 7.95 15.86 4.96
C LEU A 547 7.02 17.11 4.93
N GLY A 548 7.14 18.00 5.89
CA GLY A 548 6.41 19.25 5.98
C GLY A 548 4.88 19.06 5.91
N ARG A 549 4.21 19.93 5.15
CA ARG A 549 2.75 19.93 4.99
C ARG A 549 2.22 18.75 4.17
N ASP A 550 3.05 18.18 3.30
CA ASP A 550 2.66 17.12 2.36
C ASP A 550 2.75 15.72 2.97
N ARG A 551 3.05 15.63 4.28
CA ARG A 551 3.27 14.39 4.99
C ARG A 551 2.15 13.36 4.75
N ASN A 552 0.90 13.78 4.88
CA ASN A 552 -0.24 12.88 4.71
C ASN A 552 -0.32 12.28 3.30
N VAL A 553 0.00 13.08 2.28
CA VAL A 553 0.02 12.65 0.88
C VAL A 553 1.19 11.70 0.62
N ILE A 554 2.36 12.03 1.15
CA ILE A 554 3.56 11.19 1.00
C ILE A 554 3.39 9.87 1.75
N GLU A 555 2.81 9.86 2.95
CA GLU A 555 2.51 8.64 3.70
C GLU A 555 1.55 7.70 2.95
N ASN A 556 0.78 8.19 1.95
CA ASN A 556 -0.03 7.33 1.10
C ASN A 556 0.78 6.27 0.34
N ILE A 557 2.04 6.56 0.03
CA ILE A 557 2.94 5.58 -0.63
C ILE A 557 3.17 4.38 0.30
N ILE A 558 3.45 4.63 1.57
CA ILE A 558 3.67 3.56 2.57
C ILE A 558 2.36 2.80 2.82
N VAL A 559 1.23 3.52 2.93
CA VAL A 559 -0.09 2.89 3.10
C VAL A 559 -0.42 2.01 1.90
N ALA A 560 -0.21 2.48 0.67
CA ALA A 560 -0.44 1.68 -0.54
C ALA A 560 0.47 0.44 -0.59
N TYR A 561 1.69 0.57 -0.08
CA TYR A 561 2.60 -0.58 0.01
C TYR A 561 2.14 -1.59 1.07
N ILE A 562 1.61 -1.14 2.21
CA ILE A 562 1.01 -2.02 3.24
C ILE A 562 -0.24 -2.73 2.67
N GLU A 563 -1.08 -2.01 1.93
CA GLU A 563 -2.24 -2.57 1.23
C GLU A 563 -1.81 -3.64 0.22
N PHE A 564 -0.75 -3.35 -0.55
CA PHE A 564 -0.16 -4.31 -1.47
C PHE A 564 0.36 -5.57 -0.76
N LEU A 565 1.04 -5.45 0.39
CA LEU A 565 1.48 -6.58 1.20
C LEU A 565 0.32 -7.44 1.70
N CYS A 566 -0.78 -6.80 2.10
CA CYS A 566 -2.00 -7.49 2.50
C CYS A 566 -2.58 -8.33 1.36
N LEU A 567 -2.71 -7.75 0.16
CA LEU A 567 -3.19 -8.45 -1.03
C LEU A 567 -2.28 -9.59 -1.46
N ALA A 568 -0.97 -9.41 -1.33
CA ALA A 568 0.04 -10.43 -1.63
C ALA A 568 0.10 -11.55 -0.58
N GLY A 569 -0.74 -11.51 0.47
CA GLY A 569 -0.73 -12.49 1.55
C GLY A 569 0.49 -12.40 2.48
N LYS A 570 1.28 -11.31 2.38
CA LYS A 570 2.46 -11.06 3.22
C LYS A 570 2.11 -10.22 4.46
N THR A 571 1.08 -10.67 5.16
CA THR A 571 0.49 -9.92 6.29
C THR A 571 1.47 -9.71 7.45
N GLU A 572 2.44 -10.62 7.64
CA GLU A 572 3.43 -10.55 8.72
C GLU A 572 4.29 -9.28 8.69
N MET A 573 4.48 -8.70 7.49
CA MET A 573 5.33 -7.52 7.31
C MET A 573 4.59 -6.20 7.53
N MET A 574 3.25 -6.22 7.53
CA MET A 574 2.44 -5.01 7.64
C MET A 574 2.78 -4.14 8.87
N PRO A 575 2.97 -4.69 10.09
CA PRO A 575 3.30 -3.90 11.26
C PRO A 575 4.66 -3.19 11.17
N LEU A 576 5.64 -3.77 10.47
CA LEU A 576 6.96 -3.17 10.27
C LEU A 576 6.85 -1.85 9.52
N TYR A 577 6.15 -1.84 8.38
CA TYR A 577 5.94 -0.62 7.59
C TYR A 577 4.97 0.36 8.26
N ALA A 578 3.95 -0.15 8.95
CA ALA A 578 3.01 0.69 9.69
C ALA A 578 3.69 1.46 10.84
N SER A 579 4.75 0.92 11.44
CA SER A 579 5.53 1.62 12.47
C SER A 579 6.22 2.89 11.96
N ARG A 580 6.42 3.00 10.65
CA ARG A 580 7.05 4.16 9.98
C ARG A 580 6.07 5.28 9.65
N LEU A 581 4.78 5.02 9.81
CA LEU A 581 3.73 6.01 9.63
C LEU A 581 3.54 6.87 10.90
N SER A 582 2.86 7.99 10.75
CA SER A 582 2.33 8.71 11.91
C SER A 582 1.36 7.82 12.71
N LYS A 583 1.33 7.96 14.04
CA LYS A 583 0.55 7.09 14.95
C LYS A 583 -0.91 6.94 14.52
N ASN A 584 -1.55 8.02 14.09
CA ASN A 584 -2.96 7.98 13.65
C ASN A 584 -3.12 7.24 12.32
N ARG A 585 -2.20 7.45 11.38
CA ARG A 585 -2.22 6.74 10.09
C ARG A 585 -1.95 5.25 10.24
N ALA A 586 -1.01 4.87 11.10
CA ALA A 586 -0.71 3.47 11.42
C ALA A 586 -1.95 2.73 11.94
N LYS A 587 -2.70 3.35 12.86
CA LYS A 587 -3.96 2.79 13.38
C LYS A 587 -5.01 2.62 12.29
N MET A 588 -5.21 3.65 11.47
CA MET A 588 -6.18 3.61 10.39
C MET A 588 -5.81 2.56 9.33
N ALA A 589 -4.56 2.53 8.89
CA ALA A 589 -4.09 1.59 7.88
C ALA A 589 -4.26 0.14 8.35
N LEU A 590 -3.73 -0.20 9.53
CA LEU A 590 -3.87 -1.55 10.07
C LEU A 590 -5.32 -1.87 10.41
N GLY A 591 -6.05 -0.98 11.09
CA GLY A 591 -7.43 -1.23 11.51
C GLY A 591 -8.38 -1.54 10.36
N ARG A 592 -8.12 -0.99 9.17
CA ARG A 592 -8.92 -1.27 7.97
C ARG A 592 -8.51 -2.52 7.22
N LEU A 593 -7.26 -3.00 7.37
CA LEU A 593 -6.74 -4.18 6.69
C LEU A 593 -6.85 -5.46 7.52
N LEU A 594 -6.85 -5.38 8.86
CA LEU A 594 -6.96 -6.54 9.73
C LEU A 594 -8.20 -7.42 9.49
N PRO A 595 -9.36 -6.91 9.05
CA PRO A 595 -10.52 -7.75 8.73
C PRO A 595 -10.26 -8.82 7.66
N ALA A 596 -9.25 -8.63 6.81
CA ALA A 596 -8.85 -9.63 5.81
C ALA A 596 -8.21 -10.88 6.44
N ILE A 597 -7.70 -10.79 7.68
CA ILE A 597 -7.00 -11.88 8.37
C ILE A 597 -7.99 -12.65 9.23
N ARG A 598 -8.32 -13.87 8.82
CA ARG A 598 -9.33 -14.71 9.50
C ARG A 598 -8.74 -15.79 10.39
N SER A 599 -7.52 -16.26 10.13
CA SER A 599 -6.88 -17.33 10.88
C SER A 599 -6.51 -16.89 12.31
N PRO A 600 -6.96 -17.59 13.37
CA PRO A 600 -6.63 -17.22 14.75
C PRO A 600 -5.11 -17.25 15.05
N SER A 601 -4.35 -18.11 14.37
CA SER A 601 -2.90 -18.18 14.50
C SER A 601 -2.23 -16.92 13.95
N GLU A 602 -2.66 -16.45 12.77
CA GLU A 602 -2.18 -15.23 12.15
C GLU A 602 -2.59 -13.99 12.96
N GLN A 603 -3.82 -13.97 13.48
CA GLN A 603 -4.30 -12.90 14.36
C GLN A 603 -3.40 -12.73 15.60
N LEU A 604 -3.07 -13.85 16.26
CA LEU A 604 -2.18 -13.83 17.43
C LEU A 604 -0.77 -13.36 17.04
N GLN A 605 -0.27 -13.81 15.90
CA GLN A 605 1.02 -13.38 15.37
C GLN A 605 1.03 -11.88 15.08
N GLN A 606 -0.01 -11.35 14.43
CA GLN A 606 -0.15 -9.92 14.17
C GLN A 606 -0.15 -9.07 15.45
N VAL A 607 -0.86 -9.50 16.49
CA VAL A 607 -0.85 -8.81 17.78
C VAL A 607 0.56 -8.78 18.39
N ARG A 608 1.34 -9.84 18.25
CA ARG A 608 2.74 -9.89 18.70
C ARG A 608 3.63 -8.95 17.90
N LEU A 609 3.52 -9.00 16.57
CA LEU A 609 4.30 -8.14 15.66
C LEU A 609 3.98 -6.66 15.85
N MET A 610 2.72 -6.28 16.05
CA MET A 610 2.35 -4.91 16.38
C MET A 610 3.03 -4.43 17.68
N LYS A 611 3.04 -5.27 18.73
CA LYS A 611 3.73 -4.94 19.99
C LYS A 611 5.24 -4.80 19.79
N GLN A 612 5.87 -5.69 19.02
CA GLN A 612 7.30 -5.63 18.70
C GLN A 612 7.66 -4.37 17.92
N SER A 613 6.80 -3.96 16.99
CA SER A 613 6.98 -2.73 16.20
C SER A 613 6.58 -1.44 16.95
N GLY A 614 6.25 -1.52 18.26
CA GLY A 614 5.87 -0.36 19.07
C GLY A 614 4.49 0.22 18.75
N ILE A 615 3.63 -0.52 18.07
CA ILE A 615 2.25 -0.12 17.76
C ILE A 615 1.33 -0.69 18.85
N GLU A 616 0.47 0.17 19.41
CA GLU A 616 -0.49 -0.26 20.44
C GLU A 616 -1.67 -1.02 19.83
N PRO A 617 -1.78 -2.35 20.04
CA PRO A 617 -2.82 -3.16 19.39
C PRO A 617 -4.25 -2.73 19.74
N ILE A 618 -4.47 -2.25 20.94
CA ILE A 618 -5.80 -1.82 21.39
C ILE A 618 -6.36 -0.70 20.54
N GLU A 619 -5.51 0.29 20.24
CA GLU A 619 -5.90 1.44 19.45
C GLU A 619 -6.21 1.05 18.00
N VAL A 620 -5.49 0.08 17.46
CA VAL A 620 -5.72 -0.48 16.13
C VAL A 620 -7.04 -1.25 16.09
N LEU A 621 -7.27 -2.15 17.05
CA LEU A 621 -8.50 -2.93 17.12
C LEU A 621 -9.72 -2.04 17.40
N ARG A 622 -9.54 -0.94 18.14
CA ARG A 622 -10.58 0.05 18.34
C ARG A 622 -10.96 0.73 17.02
N GLU A 623 -9.97 1.12 16.24
CA GLU A 623 -10.21 1.71 14.91
C GLU A 623 -10.92 0.70 13.99
N GLN A 624 -10.53 -0.58 14.04
CA GLN A 624 -11.11 -1.64 13.24
C GLN A 624 -12.63 -1.77 13.47
N TYR A 625 -13.08 -1.98 14.72
CA TYR A 625 -14.51 -2.15 14.95
C TYR A 625 -15.31 -0.86 14.77
N LEU A 626 -14.72 0.31 15.03
CA LEU A 626 -15.38 1.59 14.76
C LEU A 626 -15.59 1.80 13.27
N PHE A 627 -14.58 1.47 12.46
CA PHE A 627 -14.64 1.52 11.02
C PHE A 627 -15.73 0.57 10.49
N LEU A 628 -15.73 -0.70 10.89
CA LEU A 628 -16.73 -1.67 10.46
C LEU A 628 -18.15 -1.29 10.92
N MET A 629 -18.31 -0.74 12.13
CA MET A 629 -19.58 -0.24 12.61
C MET A 629 -20.10 0.95 11.80
N SER A 630 -19.23 1.77 11.22
CA SER A 630 -19.66 2.87 10.35
C SER A 630 -20.34 2.35 9.08
N HIS A 631 -19.90 1.23 8.53
CA HIS A 631 -20.53 0.59 7.37
C HIS A 631 -21.91 0.01 7.70
N VAL A 632 -22.07 -0.59 8.87
CA VAL A 632 -23.39 -1.06 9.33
C VAL A 632 -24.37 0.10 9.47
N THR A 633 -23.90 1.27 9.93
CA THR A 633 -24.77 2.44 10.11
C THR A 633 -25.14 3.15 8.83
N THR A 634 -24.27 3.16 7.80
CA THR A 634 -24.57 3.81 6.51
C THR A 634 -25.60 3.07 5.70
N ASN A 635 -25.71 1.75 5.85
CA ASN A 635 -26.68 0.91 5.15
C ASN A 635 -28.11 0.99 5.73
N VAL A 636 -28.29 1.69 6.84
CA VAL A 636 -29.60 1.91 7.41
C VAL A 636 -30.11 3.28 6.98
N ASP A 637 -31.03 3.30 6.02
CA ASP A 637 -31.87 4.47 5.76
C ASP A 637 -32.61 4.83 7.06
N VAL A 638 -32.06 5.79 7.80
CA VAL A 638 -32.71 6.35 8.99
C VAL A 638 -33.88 7.22 8.52
N VAL A 639 -34.88 6.59 7.92
CA VAL A 639 -36.15 7.21 7.63
C VAL A 639 -37.16 6.65 8.62
N GLY A 640 -37.39 7.38 9.66
CA GLY A 640 -38.58 7.19 10.47
C GLY A 640 -38.31 7.02 11.95
N ASN A 641 -38.88 7.92 12.72
CA ASN A 641 -39.10 7.93 14.16
C ASN A 641 -38.39 6.85 15.00
N PRO A 642 -37.44 7.20 15.86
CA PRO A 642 -36.72 6.25 16.73
C PRO A 642 -37.61 5.53 17.76
N GLY A 643 -38.92 5.61 17.64
CA GLY A 643 -39.91 5.02 18.55
C GLY A 643 -40.56 3.72 18.10
N ARG A 644 -40.33 3.26 16.89
CA ARG A 644 -40.88 1.98 16.41
C ARG A 644 -39.88 1.22 15.63
N ILE A 645 -39.08 0.42 16.31
CA ILE A 645 -38.43 -0.72 15.65
C ILE A 645 -39.58 -1.66 15.33
N GLY A 646 -39.92 -1.75 14.02
CA GLY A 646 -41.01 -2.59 13.53
C GLY A 646 -40.77 -4.10 13.69
N ILE A 647 -39.85 -4.48 14.53
CA ILE A 647 -39.34 -5.85 14.71
C ILE A 647 -40.33 -6.70 15.52
N ILE A 648 -41.20 -6.09 16.36
CA ILE A 648 -42.05 -6.84 17.27
C ILE A 648 -43.49 -6.39 17.09
N HIS A 649 -44.15 -6.83 16.02
CA HIS A 649 -45.60 -6.74 15.89
C HIS A 649 -46.27 -7.87 16.70
N TYR A 650 -47.53 -7.69 17.09
CA TYR A 650 -48.41 -8.66 17.81
C TYR A 650 -48.64 -9.98 17.06
N SER A 651 -47.93 -10.25 15.98
CA SER A 651 -48.04 -11.48 15.21
C SER A 651 -47.38 -12.64 15.95
N THR A 652 -48.02 -13.79 15.92
CA THR A 652 -47.55 -15.06 16.44
C THR A 652 -46.47 -15.70 15.54
N SER A 653 -46.05 -15.01 14.47
CA SER A 653 -45.00 -15.48 13.56
C SER A 653 -43.58 -15.20 14.09
N PRO A 654 -42.59 -15.99 13.68
CA PRO A 654 -41.19 -15.67 13.90
C PRO A 654 -40.89 -14.27 13.37
N PHE A 655 -40.08 -13.53 14.11
CA PHE A 655 -39.86 -12.10 13.84
C PHE A 655 -38.40 -11.71 13.66
N LEU A 656 -37.49 -12.66 13.83
CA LEU A 656 -36.08 -12.46 13.60
C LEU A 656 -35.69 -12.97 12.21
N PRO A 657 -34.84 -12.27 11.46
CA PRO A 657 -34.26 -12.82 10.23
C PRO A 657 -33.44 -14.09 10.55
N GLU A 658 -33.35 -14.98 9.59
CA GLU A 658 -32.56 -16.22 9.75
C GLU A 658 -31.05 -15.94 9.61
N ASP A 659 -30.66 -15.04 8.70
CA ASP A 659 -29.30 -14.78 8.32
C ASP A 659 -28.78 -13.44 8.93
N VAL A 660 -27.46 -13.35 9.03
CA VAL A 660 -26.72 -12.15 9.45
C VAL A 660 -26.20 -11.46 8.20
N GLU A 661 -26.31 -10.13 8.12
CA GLU A 661 -25.77 -9.38 6.98
C GLU A 661 -24.23 -9.47 6.95
N PRO A 662 -23.58 -9.50 5.77
CA PRO A 662 -22.11 -9.62 5.66
C PRO A 662 -21.34 -8.51 6.41
N ALA A 663 -21.87 -7.29 6.42
CA ALA A 663 -21.28 -6.18 7.17
C ALA A 663 -21.32 -6.42 8.69
N GLU A 664 -22.38 -7.05 9.19
CA GLU A 664 -22.54 -7.43 10.60
C GLU A 664 -21.59 -8.56 10.97
N GLU A 665 -21.44 -9.54 10.09
CA GLU A 665 -20.51 -10.66 10.28
C GLU A 665 -19.05 -10.16 10.40
N ALA A 666 -18.64 -9.19 9.59
CA ALA A 666 -17.32 -8.55 9.70
C ALA A 666 -17.12 -7.89 11.09
N VAL A 667 -18.16 -7.24 11.62
CA VAL A 667 -18.11 -6.67 12.98
C VAL A 667 -17.97 -7.78 14.04
N ILE A 668 -18.72 -8.86 13.87
CA ILE A 668 -18.65 -10.00 14.81
C ILE A 668 -17.25 -10.61 14.80
N GLN A 669 -16.67 -10.84 13.62
CA GLN A 669 -15.31 -11.37 13.47
C GLN A 669 -14.26 -10.43 14.05
N SER A 670 -14.46 -9.11 13.96
CA SER A 670 -13.53 -8.14 14.57
C SER A 670 -13.47 -8.24 16.10
N MET A 671 -14.51 -8.76 16.73
CA MET A 671 -14.49 -8.98 18.18
C MET A 671 -13.61 -10.16 18.60
N ASP A 672 -13.42 -11.15 17.72
CA ASP A 672 -12.54 -12.30 18.00
C ASP A 672 -11.09 -11.88 18.29
N TRP A 673 -10.63 -10.78 17.71
CA TRP A 673 -9.30 -10.22 17.94
C TRP A 673 -9.07 -9.84 19.41
N PHE A 674 -10.12 -9.37 20.12
CA PHE A 674 -10.01 -9.04 21.53
C PHE A 674 -9.75 -10.25 22.42
N LEU A 675 -10.05 -11.47 21.93
CA LEU A 675 -9.70 -12.70 22.62
C LEU A 675 -8.19 -12.97 22.62
N MET A 676 -7.43 -12.37 21.71
CA MET A 676 -5.98 -12.52 21.61
C MET A 676 -5.21 -11.53 22.51
N LEU A 677 -5.92 -10.55 23.12
CA LEU A 677 -5.30 -9.60 24.03
C LEU A 677 -5.20 -10.18 25.44
N GLU A 678 -3.99 -10.49 25.89
CA GLU A 678 -3.76 -10.98 27.25
C GLU A 678 -3.79 -9.83 28.26
N GLY A 679 -4.56 -10.01 29.34
CA GLY A 679 -4.54 -9.11 30.50
C GLY A 679 -5.34 -7.80 30.39
N GLN A 680 -6.01 -7.53 29.27
CA GLN A 680 -6.73 -6.27 29.02
C GLN A 680 -8.25 -6.47 28.87
N TRP A 681 -8.85 -7.01 29.92
CA TRP A 681 -10.25 -7.42 29.93
C TRP A 681 -11.24 -6.28 30.02
N ASP A 682 -10.86 -5.20 30.64
CA ASP A 682 -11.62 -3.95 30.73
C ASP A 682 -11.91 -3.42 29.32
N VAL A 683 -10.91 -3.37 28.47
CA VAL A 683 -11.04 -2.93 27.07
C VAL A 683 -11.92 -3.90 26.27
N THR A 684 -11.74 -5.21 26.48
CA THR A 684 -12.55 -6.24 25.79
C THR A 684 -14.03 -6.10 26.14
N PHE A 685 -14.40 -5.99 27.42
CA PHE A 685 -15.80 -5.79 27.81
C PHE A 685 -16.36 -4.43 27.37
N GLN A 686 -15.54 -3.39 27.30
CA GLN A 686 -15.95 -2.10 26.77
C GLN A 686 -16.25 -2.17 25.27
N ALA A 687 -15.38 -2.82 24.48
CA ALA A 687 -15.58 -3.00 23.03
C ALA A 687 -16.84 -3.85 22.75
N LEU A 688 -16.95 -5.01 23.38
CA LEU A 688 -18.12 -5.89 23.26
C LEU A 688 -19.40 -5.16 23.66
N GLY A 689 -19.38 -4.46 24.80
CA GLY A 689 -20.52 -3.68 25.26
C GLY A 689 -20.91 -2.56 24.31
N TYR A 690 -19.92 -1.89 23.70
CA TYR A 690 -20.17 -0.85 22.71
C TYR A 690 -20.84 -1.41 21.46
N VAL A 691 -20.27 -2.46 20.86
CA VAL A 691 -20.79 -3.09 19.66
C VAL A 691 -22.21 -3.64 19.89
N CYS A 692 -22.41 -4.39 20.96
CA CYS A 692 -23.74 -4.94 21.28
C CYS A 692 -24.79 -3.83 21.50
N LYS A 693 -24.46 -2.73 22.20
CA LYS A 693 -25.37 -1.60 22.38
C LYS A 693 -25.72 -0.94 21.04
N ARG A 694 -24.76 -0.70 20.18
CA ARG A 694 -24.99 -0.09 18.86
C ARG A 694 -25.84 -0.98 17.96
N LEU A 695 -25.53 -2.25 17.86
CA LEU A 695 -26.33 -3.20 17.09
C LEU A 695 -27.76 -3.33 17.61
N LEU A 696 -27.95 -3.32 18.94
CA LEU A 696 -29.29 -3.31 19.55
C LEU A 696 -30.07 -2.02 19.24
N ILE A 697 -29.44 -0.85 19.28
CA ILE A 697 -30.09 0.40 18.91
C ILE A 697 -30.49 0.41 17.43
N LEU A 698 -29.69 -0.23 16.56
CA LEU A 698 -29.99 -0.40 15.14
C LEU A 698 -31.01 -1.53 14.85
N GLY A 699 -31.43 -2.28 15.88
CA GLY A 699 -32.38 -3.38 15.75
C GLY A 699 -31.79 -4.68 15.20
N ARG A 700 -30.45 -4.80 15.11
CA ARG A 700 -29.73 -5.95 14.56
C ARG A 700 -29.54 -7.06 15.61
N ILE A 701 -30.68 -7.63 16.09
CA ILE A 701 -30.70 -8.57 17.22
C ILE A 701 -29.98 -9.88 16.86
N ARG A 702 -30.10 -10.35 15.60
CA ARG A 702 -29.47 -11.60 15.16
C ARG A 702 -27.96 -11.52 15.23
N ALA A 703 -27.39 -10.42 14.75
CA ALA A 703 -25.94 -10.18 14.86
C ALA A 703 -25.45 -10.18 16.34
N VAL A 704 -26.22 -9.55 17.23
CA VAL A 704 -25.88 -9.57 18.67
C VAL A 704 -25.99 -10.96 19.27
N ALA A 705 -26.99 -11.76 18.85
CA ALA A 705 -27.13 -13.15 19.27
C ALA A 705 -25.91 -14.01 18.86
N GLU A 706 -25.38 -13.77 17.66
CA GLU A 706 -24.19 -14.46 17.18
C GLU A 706 -22.93 -14.03 17.96
N VAL A 707 -22.80 -12.74 18.33
CA VAL A 707 -21.73 -12.28 19.22
C VAL A 707 -21.77 -13.06 20.55
N PHE A 708 -22.95 -13.18 21.18
CA PHE A 708 -23.07 -13.92 22.46
C PHE A 708 -22.90 -15.44 22.31
N LYS A 709 -23.20 -15.99 21.16
CA LYS A 709 -22.93 -17.41 20.87
C LYS A 709 -21.43 -17.70 20.76
N ARG A 710 -20.67 -16.82 20.11
CA ARG A 710 -19.20 -16.93 20.01
C ARG A 710 -18.52 -16.59 21.33
N MET A 711 -18.99 -15.54 22.01
CA MET A 711 -18.40 -15.00 23.25
C MET A 711 -19.43 -14.93 24.38
N PRO A 712 -19.94 -16.08 24.88
CA PRO A 712 -20.84 -16.07 26.02
C PRO A 712 -20.13 -15.54 27.25
N PHE A 713 -20.86 -14.79 28.10
CA PHE A 713 -20.31 -14.13 29.28
C PHE A 713 -19.56 -15.11 30.18
N GLU A 714 -20.09 -16.32 30.37
CA GLU A 714 -19.44 -17.36 31.19
C GLU A 714 -18.04 -17.72 30.69
N LYS A 715 -17.88 -17.96 29.38
CA LYS A 715 -16.56 -18.28 28.81
C LYS A 715 -15.59 -17.12 28.92
N VAL A 716 -16.06 -15.89 28.64
CA VAL A 716 -15.20 -14.70 28.70
C VAL A 716 -14.80 -14.40 30.14
N SER A 717 -15.72 -14.51 31.12
CA SER A 717 -15.43 -14.25 32.53
C SER A 717 -14.55 -15.30 33.16
N LEU A 718 -14.80 -16.60 32.91
CA LEU A 718 -14.05 -17.71 33.52
C LEU A 718 -12.67 -17.91 32.91
N SER A 719 -12.55 -17.77 31.57
CA SER A 719 -11.28 -18.03 30.87
C SER A 719 -10.25 -16.94 31.10
N LYS A 720 -10.68 -15.75 31.49
CA LYS A 720 -9.83 -14.55 31.32
C LYS A 720 -9.66 -13.72 32.57
N THR A 721 -10.51 -13.87 33.58
CA THR A 721 -10.38 -13.13 34.84
C THR A 721 -10.11 -14.10 35.97
N SER A 722 -9.04 -13.86 36.70
CA SER A 722 -8.79 -14.52 37.99
C SER A 722 -9.84 -14.08 39.07
N LEU A 723 -10.68 -13.13 38.73
CA LEU A 723 -11.81 -12.65 39.54
C LEU A 723 -13.05 -13.40 39.09
N ASN A 724 -13.66 -14.16 39.99
CA ASN A 724 -14.96 -14.79 39.79
C ASN A 724 -16.04 -13.69 39.74
N ILE A 725 -16.26 -13.10 38.53
CA ILE A 725 -17.23 -12.01 38.31
C ILE A 725 -18.67 -12.49 38.53
N MET A 726 -18.87 -13.83 38.63
CA MET A 726 -20.15 -14.48 38.89
C MET A 726 -20.61 -14.45 40.34
N ASP A 727 -19.74 -14.14 41.31
CA ASP A 727 -20.13 -14.11 42.71
C ASP A 727 -20.86 -12.77 43.02
N ASP A 728 -22.18 -12.82 42.90
CA ASP A 728 -23.09 -11.72 43.34
C ASP A 728 -22.94 -11.36 44.83
N ASN A 729 -22.30 -12.22 45.62
CA ASN A 729 -22.03 -12.00 47.05
C ASN A 729 -20.88 -11.02 47.32
N LEU A 730 -20.13 -10.58 46.30
CA LEU A 730 -19.10 -9.56 46.44
C LEU A 730 -19.66 -8.11 46.47
N GLU A 731 -20.93 -7.92 46.14
CA GLU A 731 -21.57 -6.60 46.21
C GLU A 731 -21.87 -6.13 47.64
N ASN A 732 -22.01 -7.05 48.61
CA ASN A 732 -22.26 -6.78 50.02
C ASN A 732 -21.09 -7.18 50.93
N GLY A 733 -19.97 -7.53 50.38
CA GLY A 733 -18.79 -7.92 51.14
C GLY A 733 -18.08 -6.72 51.71
N ASP A 734 -18.48 -6.40 52.89
CA ASP A 734 -17.68 -5.73 53.89
C ASP A 734 -16.22 -6.26 53.79
N ALA A 735 -15.32 -5.37 53.39
CA ALA A 735 -13.87 -5.66 53.31
C ALA A 735 -13.25 -6.10 54.65
N THR A 736 -14.07 -6.29 55.65
CA THR A 736 -13.73 -6.63 57.05
C THR A 736 -13.80 -8.14 57.35
N GLU A 737 -14.55 -8.97 56.60
CA GLU A 737 -14.71 -10.41 56.95
C GLU A 737 -13.68 -11.35 56.35
N THR A 738 -13.07 -11.08 55.27
CA THR A 738 -12.03 -11.98 54.66
C THR A 738 -10.70 -11.94 55.41
N ARG A 739 -10.49 -10.97 56.27
CA ARG A 739 -9.31 -10.93 57.19
C ARG A 739 -9.46 -11.71 58.49
N ARG A 740 -10.63 -12.28 58.84
CA ARG A 740 -10.86 -12.97 60.09
C ARG A 740 -10.64 -14.47 60.09
N LYS A 741 -10.47 -15.12 58.96
CA LYS A 741 -10.36 -16.61 58.91
C LYS A 741 -8.94 -17.17 58.87
N THR A 742 -7.91 -16.39 58.93
CA THR A 742 -6.52 -16.90 58.89
C THR A 742 -5.59 -16.35 59.98
N ARG A 743 -6.07 -16.16 61.23
CA ARG A 743 -5.13 -16.02 62.35
C ARG A 743 -5.81 -16.34 63.69
N SER A 744 -5.81 -17.57 64.06
CA SER A 744 -5.83 -17.94 65.48
C SER A 744 -4.38 -17.92 65.99
N GLY A 745 -4.02 -16.88 66.73
CA GLY A 745 -2.71 -16.78 67.33
C GLY A 745 -2.49 -15.44 68.02
N SER A 746 -2.82 -15.40 69.35
CA SER A 746 -2.28 -14.49 70.33
C SER A 746 -2.39 -13.00 70.18
N ALA A 747 -3.29 -12.41 70.98
CA ALA A 747 -3.55 -10.97 71.09
C ALA A 747 -2.57 -10.19 71.95
N LYS A 748 -2.19 -9.00 71.55
CA LYS A 748 -1.91 -7.85 72.44
C LYS A 748 -2.70 -6.67 71.94
N PRO A 749 -3.27 -5.83 72.83
CA PRO A 749 -4.12 -4.73 72.41
C PRO A 749 -3.26 -3.56 71.87
N PHE A 750 -3.53 -3.17 70.62
CA PHE A 750 -3.00 -1.93 70.05
C PHE A 750 -4.07 -0.85 69.98
N THR A 751 -3.71 0.30 70.48
CA THR A 751 -4.41 1.56 70.52
C THR A 751 -5.00 1.96 69.19
N THR A 752 -6.25 2.41 69.22
CA THR A 752 -6.97 3.00 68.10
C THR A 752 -6.22 4.19 67.49
N ARG A 753 -5.55 3.89 66.40
CA ARG A 753 -5.08 4.91 65.47
C ARG A 753 -6.16 5.06 64.39
N GLU A 754 -6.79 6.22 64.35
CA GLU A 754 -7.75 6.57 63.30
C GLU A 754 -7.15 6.27 61.93
N LEU A 755 -7.67 5.25 61.26
CA LEU A 755 -7.40 4.94 59.88
C LEU A 755 -7.95 6.08 59.01
N ARG A 756 -7.10 6.98 58.52
CA ARG A 756 -7.47 7.87 57.43
C ARG A 756 -7.98 7.01 56.30
N PRO A 757 -9.09 7.34 55.64
CA PRO A 757 -9.54 6.62 54.46
C PRO A 757 -8.44 6.71 53.40
N VAL A 758 -7.90 5.57 53.03
CA VAL A 758 -6.92 5.45 51.92
C VAL A 758 -7.67 5.89 50.68
N SER A 759 -7.18 6.93 49.99
CA SER A 759 -7.74 7.35 48.71
C SER A 759 -7.71 6.19 47.75
N PRO A 760 -8.80 5.88 47.03
CA PRO A 760 -8.87 4.78 46.11
C PRO A 760 -7.81 4.95 45.00
N THR A 761 -7.17 3.87 44.67
CA THR A 761 -6.08 3.83 43.64
C THR A 761 -6.66 3.76 42.23
N ASP A 762 -5.88 4.08 41.23
CA ASP A 762 -6.30 3.97 39.82
C ASP A 762 -6.63 2.52 39.44
N GLU A 763 -5.99 1.53 40.09
CA GLU A 763 -6.29 0.11 39.91
C GLU A 763 -7.70 -0.25 40.47
N ASP A 764 -8.15 0.38 41.55
CA ASP A 764 -9.46 0.13 42.09
C ASP A 764 -10.55 0.69 41.17
N PHE A 765 -10.26 1.82 40.51
CA PHE A 765 -11.16 2.43 39.52
C PHE A 765 -11.30 1.52 38.30
N SER A 766 -10.18 1.06 37.71
CA SER A 766 -10.17 0.14 36.56
C SER A 766 -10.91 -1.17 36.86
N ARG A 767 -10.75 -1.72 38.09
CA ARG A 767 -11.47 -2.93 38.50
C ARG A 767 -12.98 -2.70 38.63
N GLN A 768 -13.39 -1.57 39.14
CA GLN A 768 -14.82 -1.24 39.26
C GLN A 768 -15.45 -0.96 37.89
N LEU A 769 -14.73 -0.27 36.99
CA LEU A 769 -15.16 -0.04 35.62
C LEU A 769 -15.30 -1.37 34.85
N MET A 770 -14.35 -2.30 35.01
CA MET A 770 -14.44 -3.63 34.44
C MET A 770 -15.66 -4.41 34.95
N ARG A 771 -15.94 -4.36 36.27
CA ARG A 771 -17.11 -5.01 36.85
C ARG A 771 -18.41 -4.42 36.29
N GLN A 772 -18.48 -3.11 36.11
CA GLN A 772 -19.66 -2.47 35.54
C GLN A 772 -19.83 -2.85 34.08
N SER A 773 -18.78 -2.80 33.27
CA SER A 773 -18.83 -3.17 31.84
C SER A 773 -19.21 -4.63 31.67
N SER A 774 -18.66 -5.53 32.49
CA SER A 774 -19.00 -6.95 32.49
C SER A 774 -20.43 -7.23 32.89
N ARG A 775 -20.94 -6.49 33.89
CA ARG A 775 -22.35 -6.57 34.31
C ARG A 775 -23.29 -6.12 33.19
N VAL A 776 -23.01 -4.99 32.55
CA VAL A 776 -23.79 -4.51 31.41
C VAL A 776 -23.78 -5.57 30.29
N TYR A 777 -22.63 -6.16 29.97
CA TYR A 777 -22.53 -7.20 28.96
C TYR A 777 -23.40 -8.42 29.30
N ARG A 778 -23.38 -8.88 30.57
CA ARG A 778 -24.23 -9.99 31.05
C ARG A 778 -25.73 -9.64 30.95
N GLU A 779 -26.12 -8.44 31.32
CA GLU A 779 -27.51 -7.98 31.22
C GLU A 779 -28.01 -7.91 29.78
N LEU A 780 -27.16 -7.44 28.86
CA LEU A 780 -27.45 -7.45 27.42
C LEU A 780 -27.56 -8.87 26.87
N GLU A 781 -26.73 -9.81 27.34
CA GLU A 781 -26.85 -11.22 26.97
C GLU A 781 -28.18 -11.83 27.43
N GLN A 782 -28.62 -11.49 28.66
CA GLN A 782 -29.92 -11.92 29.19
C GLN A 782 -31.07 -11.35 28.35
N LEU A 783 -30.98 -10.10 27.91
CA LEU A 783 -31.97 -9.51 27.01
C LEU A 783 -32.08 -10.29 25.72
N VAL A 784 -30.95 -10.57 25.08
CA VAL A 784 -30.94 -11.30 23.79
C VAL A 784 -31.41 -12.73 23.96
N LYS A 785 -31.03 -13.44 25.04
CA LYS A 785 -31.57 -14.77 25.38
C LYS A 785 -33.08 -14.75 25.50
N ALA A 786 -33.66 -13.73 26.13
CA ALA A 786 -35.11 -13.59 26.22
C ALA A 786 -35.79 -13.35 24.87
N VAL A 787 -35.20 -12.50 24.04
CA VAL A 787 -35.68 -12.27 22.67
C VAL A 787 -35.64 -13.55 21.85
N MET A 788 -34.51 -14.29 21.90
CA MET A 788 -34.36 -15.57 21.19
C MET A 788 -35.37 -16.61 21.69
N ALA A 789 -35.57 -16.73 23.02
CA ALA A 789 -36.54 -17.65 23.58
C ALA A 789 -37.98 -17.34 23.15
N LEU A 790 -38.35 -16.05 23.05
CA LEU A 790 -39.67 -15.62 22.54
C LEU A 790 -39.81 -15.92 21.03
N ASN A 791 -38.74 -15.77 20.24
CA ASN A 791 -38.78 -16.12 18.83
C ASN A 791 -38.92 -17.63 18.62
N GLU A 792 -38.17 -18.46 19.41
CA GLU A 792 -38.32 -19.91 19.36
C GLU A 792 -39.72 -20.35 19.83
N TRP A 793 -40.27 -19.71 20.85
CA TRP A 793 -41.68 -19.95 21.21
C TRP A 793 -42.60 -19.67 20.04
N ALA A 794 -42.45 -18.56 19.33
CA ALA A 794 -43.27 -18.21 18.16
C ALA A 794 -43.18 -19.26 17.04
N LYS A 795 -41.99 -19.81 16.76
CA LYS A 795 -41.80 -20.90 15.80
C LYS A 795 -42.54 -22.17 16.26
N VAL A 796 -42.32 -22.59 17.46
CA VAL A 796 -42.94 -23.79 18.05
C VAL A 796 -44.47 -23.65 18.10
N GLU A 797 -44.97 -22.47 18.41
CA GLU A 797 -46.42 -22.18 18.42
C GLU A 797 -47.02 -22.28 16.99
N LEU A 798 -46.32 -21.73 15.98
CA LEU A 798 -46.71 -21.78 14.58
C LEU A 798 -46.79 -23.23 14.09
N GLU A 799 -45.71 -24.00 14.29
CA GLU A 799 -45.64 -25.41 13.94
C GLU A 799 -46.73 -26.28 14.64
N PHE A 800 -47.03 -25.92 15.90
CA PHE A 800 -48.09 -26.58 16.63
C PHE A 800 -49.50 -26.27 16.06
N ARG A 801 -49.70 -25.08 15.55
CA ARG A 801 -50.99 -24.69 14.91
C ARG A 801 -51.17 -25.27 13.53
N GLU A 802 -50.10 -25.44 12.77
CA GLU A 802 -50.13 -26.04 11.42
C GLU A 802 -50.38 -27.53 11.46
N ASP A 803 -49.75 -28.28 12.38
CA ASP A 803 -49.84 -29.74 12.48
C ASP A 803 -50.89 -30.19 13.53
N GLN A 804 -52.17 -30.06 13.19
CA GLN A 804 -53.26 -30.49 14.08
C GLN A 804 -53.33 -32.01 14.33
N ASP A 805 -52.73 -32.83 13.49
CA ASP A 805 -52.77 -34.30 13.57
C ASP A 805 -51.82 -34.91 14.64
N ARG A 806 -50.83 -34.17 15.14
CA ARG A 806 -49.79 -34.65 16.09
C ARG A 806 -49.79 -33.91 17.43
N ILE A 807 -50.92 -33.37 17.85
CA ILE A 807 -51.05 -32.52 19.05
C ILE A 807 -50.48 -33.17 20.30
N ILE A 808 -50.65 -34.50 20.49
CA ILE A 808 -50.23 -35.19 21.71
C ILE A 808 -48.71 -35.37 21.80
N GLU A 809 -48.05 -35.59 20.68
CA GLU A 809 -46.60 -35.78 20.59
C GLU A 809 -45.85 -34.49 20.78
N LYS A 810 -46.38 -33.36 20.28
CA LYS A 810 -45.70 -32.05 20.36
C LYS A 810 -45.88 -31.28 21.68
N LYS A 811 -46.89 -31.65 22.51
CA LYS A 811 -47.10 -30.96 23.81
C LYS A 811 -45.87 -30.86 24.75
N PRO A 812 -45.00 -31.88 24.89
CA PRO A 812 -43.80 -31.74 25.71
C PRO A 812 -42.84 -30.70 25.17
N HIS A 813 -42.72 -30.59 23.85
CA HIS A 813 -41.85 -29.59 23.18
C HIS A 813 -42.39 -28.17 23.40
N VAL A 814 -43.70 -27.96 23.20
CA VAL A 814 -44.36 -26.68 23.50
C VAL A 814 -44.18 -26.28 24.96
N LYS A 815 -44.31 -27.25 25.86
CA LYS A 815 -44.10 -27.00 27.32
C LYS A 815 -42.67 -26.56 27.61
N LYS A 816 -41.66 -27.22 27.02
CA LYS A 816 -40.26 -26.89 27.21
C LYS A 816 -39.97 -25.46 26.68
N ALA A 817 -40.43 -25.13 25.49
CA ALA A 817 -40.22 -23.80 24.89
C ALA A 817 -40.81 -22.67 25.75
N ILE A 818 -42.02 -22.82 26.29
CA ILE A 818 -42.60 -21.79 27.19
C ILE A 818 -41.89 -21.71 28.53
N GLU A 819 -41.42 -22.83 29.10
CA GLU A 819 -40.67 -22.84 30.34
C GLU A 819 -39.32 -22.12 30.17
N GLU A 820 -38.62 -22.36 29.04
CA GLU A 820 -37.40 -21.65 28.67
C GLU A 820 -37.66 -20.14 28.49
N CYS A 821 -38.77 -19.78 27.82
CA CYS A 821 -39.17 -18.40 27.67
C CYS A 821 -39.42 -17.71 29.03
N VAL A 822 -40.16 -18.34 29.92
CA VAL A 822 -40.43 -17.82 31.27
C VAL A 822 -39.13 -17.68 32.09
N ALA A 823 -38.22 -18.66 31.97
CA ALA A 823 -36.94 -18.60 32.69
C ALA A 823 -36.04 -17.46 32.15
N ALA A 824 -36.02 -17.26 30.80
CA ALA A 824 -35.26 -16.21 30.21
C ALA A 824 -35.79 -14.80 30.50
N MET A 825 -37.12 -14.65 30.67
CA MET A 825 -37.75 -13.37 30.93
C MET A 825 -37.66 -12.95 32.41
N ALA A 826 -37.57 -13.91 33.35
CA ALA A 826 -37.61 -13.63 34.78
C ALA A 826 -36.53 -12.63 35.28
N PRO A 827 -35.25 -12.69 34.81
CA PRO A 827 -34.22 -11.75 35.21
C PRO A 827 -34.50 -10.31 34.76
N LEU A 828 -35.17 -10.13 33.60
CA LEU A 828 -35.44 -8.79 33.04
C LEU A 828 -36.43 -7.99 33.87
N TYR A 829 -37.30 -8.63 34.65
CA TYR A 829 -38.32 -7.95 35.45
C TYR A 829 -37.81 -7.41 36.77
N ARG A 830 -36.66 -7.94 37.28
CA ARG A 830 -36.17 -7.55 38.60
C ARG A 830 -35.19 -6.39 38.54
N ASP A 831 -34.08 -6.56 37.89
CA ASP A 831 -32.95 -5.62 38.00
C ASP A 831 -32.33 -5.21 36.64
N PHE A 832 -33.03 -5.46 35.53
CA PHE A 832 -32.47 -5.20 34.21
C PHE A 832 -32.13 -3.72 34.00
N LEU A 833 -30.83 -3.44 33.80
CA LEU A 833 -30.27 -2.09 33.58
C LEU A 833 -30.68 -1.08 34.68
N LYS A 834 -30.74 -1.53 35.93
CA LYS A 834 -31.11 -0.69 37.07
C LYS A 834 -30.24 0.56 37.18
N ASN A 835 -28.93 0.42 36.92
CA ASN A 835 -28.00 1.55 36.95
C ASN A 835 -28.30 2.61 35.89
N ALA A 836 -28.91 2.21 34.77
CA ALA A 836 -29.32 3.15 33.75
C ALA A 836 -30.54 4.00 34.17
N ARG A 837 -31.37 3.47 35.09
CA ARG A 837 -32.52 4.16 35.65
C ARG A 837 -32.11 5.08 36.77
N ASP A 838 -31.29 4.62 37.70
CA ASP A 838 -31.03 5.26 38.97
C ASP A 838 -29.95 6.36 38.96
N GLY A 839 -29.32 6.60 37.77
CA GLY A 839 -28.35 7.70 37.62
C GLY A 839 -26.90 7.26 37.68
N THR A 840 -25.99 8.21 37.91
CA THR A 840 -24.52 7.97 37.91
C THR A 840 -24.13 6.96 38.99
N PRO A 841 -23.35 5.93 38.65
CA PRO A 841 -22.93 4.95 39.65
C PRO A 841 -22.21 5.59 40.83
N ALA A 842 -22.53 5.17 42.06
CA ALA A 842 -22.00 5.77 43.30
C ALA A 842 -20.45 5.77 43.34
N PHE A 843 -19.78 4.81 42.71
CA PHE A 843 -18.31 4.77 42.64
C PHE A 843 -17.72 5.91 41.82
N PHE A 844 -18.45 6.42 40.82
CA PHE A 844 -17.96 7.52 39.98
C PHE A 844 -17.92 8.83 40.76
N ILE A 845 -18.87 9.01 41.68
CA ILE A 845 -18.92 10.19 42.57
C ILE A 845 -17.69 10.22 43.48
N LEU A 846 -17.17 9.05 43.88
CA LEU A 846 -15.98 8.92 44.71
C LEU A 846 -14.69 9.33 44.02
N PHE A 847 -14.63 9.19 42.66
CA PHE A 847 -13.47 9.52 41.88
C PHE A 847 -13.52 10.87 41.14
N SER A 848 -14.67 11.57 41.24
CA SER A 848 -14.89 12.86 40.53
C SER A 848 -14.02 14.02 41.03
N HIS A 849 -13.24 13.83 42.07
CA HIS A 849 -12.34 14.86 42.63
C HIS A 849 -11.01 15.00 41.87
N ARG A 850 -10.69 14.17 40.87
CA ARG A 850 -9.52 14.33 39.96
C ARG A 850 -9.94 15.03 38.66
N ALA A 851 -9.74 16.34 38.62
CA ALA A 851 -10.38 17.27 37.69
C ALA A 851 -10.03 17.08 36.19
N GLU A 852 -8.96 16.42 35.80
CA GLU A 852 -8.55 16.31 34.39
C GLU A 852 -9.09 15.06 33.64
N TYR A 853 -9.23 13.93 34.33
CA TYR A 853 -9.87 12.73 33.77
C TYR A 853 -11.41 12.74 33.89
N ALA A 854 -11.93 13.46 34.80
CA ALA A 854 -13.36 13.44 35.20
C ALA A 854 -14.31 13.89 34.07
N ASN A 855 -13.94 14.88 33.26
CA ASN A 855 -14.88 15.45 32.30
C ASN A 855 -15.08 14.59 31.05
N ALA A 856 -14.01 13.97 30.50
CA ALA A 856 -14.12 13.12 29.31
C ALA A 856 -14.81 11.78 29.63
N GLU A 857 -14.52 11.19 30.80
CA GLU A 857 -15.16 9.95 31.23
C GLU A 857 -16.59 10.18 31.73
N ALA A 858 -16.89 11.31 32.35
CA ALA A 858 -18.26 11.66 32.72
C ALA A 858 -19.17 11.75 31.50
N THR A 859 -18.74 12.45 30.46
CA THR A 859 -19.50 12.55 29.19
C THR A 859 -19.66 11.21 28.52
N ARG A 860 -18.66 10.31 28.60
CA ARG A 860 -18.72 8.94 28.09
C ARG A 860 -19.76 8.11 28.86
N LEU A 861 -19.74 8.16 30.17
CA LEU A 861 -20.70 7.45 31.03
C LEU A 861 -22.13 7.95 30.85
N GLU A 862 -22.33 9.26 30.70
CA GLU A 862 -23.65 9.83 30.41
C GLU A 862 -24.19 9.34 29.06
N ARG A 863 -23.35 9.28 28.03
CA ARG A 863 -23.74 8.68 26.73
C ARG A 863 -24.07 7.21 26.87
N GLU A 864 -23.25 6.45 27.60
CA GLU A 864 -23.50 5.04 27.87
C GLU A 864 -24.81 4.80 28.59
N GLN A 865 -25.13 5.60 29.60
CA GLN A 865 -26.40 5.54 30.30
C GLN A 865 -27.58 5.92 29.39
N SER A 866 -27.41 6.92 28.54
CA SER A 866 -28.41 7.30 27.54
C SER A 866 -28.72 6.14 26.58
N ASP A 867 -27.65 5.48 26.07
CA ASP A 867 -27.79 4.32 25.20
C ASP A 867 -28.51 3.16 25.90
N LEU A 868 -28.14 2.86 27.14
CA LEU A 868 -28.79 1.80 27.93
C LEU A 868 -30.26 2.12 28.25
N ARG A 869 -30.59 3.38 28.54
CA ARG A 869 -32.01 3.80 28.71
C ARG A 869 -32.77 3.64 27.40
N THR A 870 -32.16 3.97 26.29
CA THR A 870 -32.76 3.80 24.97
C THR A 870 -33.03 2.32 24.67
N ILE A 871 -32.07 1.43 24.91
CA ILE A 871 -32.24 -0.01 24.75
C ILE A 871 -33.36 -0.53 25.67
N ARG A 872 -33.35 -0.16 26.92
CA ARG A 872 -34.38 -0.58 27.89
C ARG A 872 -35.79 -0.17 27.40
N ARG A 873 -35.95 1.07 26.96
CA ARG A 873 -37.25 1.60 26.46
C ARG A 873 -37.66 0.98 25.12
N LEU A 874 -36.72 0.62 24.26
CA LEU A 874 -37.00 0.00 22.97
C LEU A 874 -37.48 -1.43 23.14
N TYR A 875 -36.82 -2.21 24.00
CA TYR A 875 -37.03 -3.67 24.04
C TYR A 875 -37.98 -4.11 25.13
N LEU A 876 -37.86 -3.56 26.35
CA LEU A 876 -38.54 -4.10 27.52
C LEU A 876 -40.07 -4.05 27.42
N PRO A 877 -40.72 -2.90 27.04
CA PRO A 877 -42.16 -2.85 26.85
C PRO A 877 -42.67 -3.86 25.80
N GLU A 878 -41.95 -4.00 24.74
CA GLU A 878 -42.27 -4.91 23.66
C GLU A 878 -42.17 -6.38 24.03
N LEU A 879 -41.09 -6.75 24.72
CA LEU A 879 -40.87 -8.11 25.20
C LEU A 879 -41.93 -8.49 26.23
N LEU A 880 -42.32 -7.52 27.09
CA LEU A 880 -43.34 -7.73 28.08
C LEU A 880 -44.71 -8.02 27.44
N LEU A 881 -45.09 -7.24 26.45
CA LEU A 881 -46.32 -7.47 25.68
C LEU A 881 -46.33 -8.83 24.97
N ARG A 882 -45.22 -9.18 24.29
CA ARG A 882 -45.11 -10.49 23.66
C ARG A 882 -45.13 -11.63 24.66
N HIS A 883 -44.48 -11.46 25.80
CA HIS A 883 -44.52 -12.50 26.84
C HIS A 883 -45.94 -12.72 27.38
N VAL A 884 -46.71 -11.66 27.55
CA VAL A 884 -48.12 -11.79 27.91
C VAL A 884 -48.91 -12.57 26.85
N VAL A 885 -48.72 -12.25 25.58
CA VAL A 885 -49.34 -12.98 24.48
C VAL A 885 -48.89 -14.46 24.47
N ALA A 886 -47.64 -14.74 24.65
CA ALA A 886 -47.08 -16.09 24.69
C ALA A 886 -47.63 -16.90 25.85
N LEU A 887 -47.76 -16.32 27.05
CA LEU A 887 -48.32 -16.94 28.22
C LEU A 887 -49.85 -17.18 28.04
N ASN A 888 -50.54 -16.28 27.38
CA ASN A 888 -51.98 -16.45 27.08
C ASN A 888 -52.21 -17.61 26.11
N SER A 889 -51.43 -17.68 25.02
CA SER A 889 -51.42 -18.80 24.07
C SER A 889 -51.10 -20.12 24.78
N ALA A 890 -50.02 -20.15 25.59
CA ALA A 890 -49.65 -21.33 26.35
C ALA A 890 -50.73 -21.78 27.34
N GLY A 891 -51.47 -20.81 27.93
CA GLY A 891 -52.62 -21.06 28.78
C GLY A 891 -53.79 -21.78 28.09
N HIS A 892 -53.99 -21.50 26.82
CA HIS A 892 -54.96 -22.19 25.97
C HIS A 892 -54.46 -23.57 25.49
N ILE A 893 -53.17 -23.71 25.15
CA ILE A 893 -52.63 -24.93 24.60
C ILE A 893 -52.34 -25.99 25.70
N LEU A 894 -51.76 -25.57 26.83
CA LEU A 894 -51.24 -26.45 27.87
C LEU A 894 -52.08 -26.47 29.16
N THR A 895 -51.90 -25.50 30.03
CA THR A 895 -52.58 -25.37 31.33
C THR A 895 -52.85 -23.92 31.70
N ARG A 896 -53.92 -23.73 32.44
CA ARG A 896 -54.31 -22.36 32.93
C ARG A 896 -53.29 -21.72 33.85
N ASP A 897 -52.34 -22.48 34.39
CA ASP A 897 -51.31 -21.97 35.33
C ASP A 897 -50.45 -20.88 34.66
N TYR A 898 -50.27 -20.93 33.32
CA TYR A 898 -49.55 -19.88 32.57
C TYR A 898 -50.35 -18.55 32.57
N MET A 899 -51.68 -18.58 32.55
CA MET A 899 -52.53 -17.39 32.68
C MET A 899 -52.45 -16.78 34.09
N LEU A 900 -52.27 -17.59 35.14
CA LEU A 900 -52.03 -17.11 36.49
C LEU A 900 -50.72 -16.35 36.56
N LYS A 901 -49.66 -16.80 35.89
CA LYS A 901 -48.38 -16.08 35.78
C LYS A 901 -48.57 -14.69 35.15
N ILE A 902 -49.56 -14.47 34.27
CA ILE A 902 -49.85 -13.13 33.76
C ILE A 902 -50.35 -12.19 34.87
N MET A 903 -51.14 -12.72 35.81
CA MET A 903 -51.60 -11.92 36.96
C MET A 903 -50.48 -11.59 37.93
N ASP A 904 -49.54 -12.54 38.13
CA ASP A 904 -48.31 -12.31 38.91
C ASP A 904 -47.43 -11.22 38.23
N LEU A 905 -47.35 -11.26 36.89
CA LEU A 905 -46.64 -10.26 36.11
C LEU A 905 -47.28 -8.87 36.27
N ALA A 906 -48.59 -8.77 36.31
CA ALA A 906 -49.26 -7.50 36.52
C ALA A 906 -48.89 -6.89 37.88
N THR A 907 -48.70 -7.71 38.94
CA THR A 907 -48.25 -7.22 40.25
C THR A 907 -46.79 -6.75 40.19
N ILE A 908 -45.93 -7.42 39.47
CA ILE A 908 -44.52 -7.01 39.24
C ILE A 908 -44.47 -5.66 38.54
N VAL A 909 -45.28 -5.45 37.48
CA VAL A 909 -45.31 -4.19 36.71
C VAL A 909 -45.81 -3.04 37.62
N ALA A 910 -46.78 -3.31 38.52
CA ALA A 910 -47.28 -2.31 39.44
C ALA A 910 -46.31 -1.94 40.58
N THR A 911 -45.25 -2.73 40.81
CA THR A 911 -44.27 -2.48 41.87
C THR A 911 -43.35 -1.31 41.46
N PRO A 912 -43.25 -0.22 42.25
CA PRO A 912 -42.43 0.96 41.88
C PRO A 912 -40.94 0.63 41.69
N GLU A 913 -40.43 -0.35 42.40
CA GLU A 913 -39.01 -0.78 42.35
C GLU A 913 -38.61 -1.33 40.98
N SER A 914 -39.53 -1.91 40.23
CA SER A 914 -39.25 -2.48 38.88
C SER A 914 -39.03 -1.41 37.84
N GLY A 915 -39.63 -0.23 37.97
CA GLY A 915 -39.60 0.87 37.00
C GLY A 915 -40.26 0.52 35.63
N LEU A 916 -40.91 -0.64 35.52
CA LEU A 916 -41.55 -1.11 34.29
C LEU A 916 -42.71 -0.21 33.87
N ALA A 917 -43.49 0.27 34.87
CA ALA A 917 -44.59 1.18 34.61
C ALA A 917 -44.10 2.50 33.98
N ASP A 918 -43.00 3.07 34.51
CA ASP A 918 -42.40 4.30 33.97
C ASP A 918 -41.93 4.15 32.50
N ASP A 919 -41.31 3.02 32.18
CA ASP A 919 -40.87 2.73 30.81
C ASP A 919 -42.06 2.53 29.86
N LEU A 920 -43.10 1.89 30.28
CA LEU A 920 -44.35 1.71 29.52
C LEU A 920 -45.11 3.04 29.31
N VAL A 921 -45.10 3.91 30.30
CA VAL A 921 -45.70 5.26 30.18
C VAL A 921 -44.87 6.10 29.23
N ALA A 922 -43.52 6.08 29.40
CA ALA A 922 -42.60 6.81 28.51
C ALA A 922 -42.69 6.42 27.03
N THR A 923 -43.09 5.18 26.76
CA THR A 923 -43.26 4.64 25.39
C THR A 923 -44.70 4.66 24.89
N ASN A 924 -45.63 5.19 25.70
CA ASN A 924 -47.09 5.18 25.40
C ASN A 924 -47.71 3.79 25.16
N ARG A 925 -47.12 2.72 25.75
CA ARG A 925 -47.56 1.33 25.59
C ARG A 925 -48.35 0.77 26.78
N MET A 926 -48.59 1.58 27.82
CA MET A 926 -49.31 1.16 29.01
C MET A 926 -50.71 0.71 28.70
N GLN A 927 -51.41 1.40 27.81
CA GLN A 927 -52.79 1.07 27.44
C GLN A 927 -52.88 -0.31 26.76
N GLU A 928 -51.93 -0.64 25.90
CA GLU A 928 -51.85 -1.94 25.24
C GLU A 928 -51.67 -3.08 26.25
N LEU A 929 -50.80 -2.88 27.23
CA LEU A 929 -50.54 -3.86 28.27
C LEU A 929 -51.78 -4.07 29.17
N VAL A 930 -52.44 -3.00 29.58
CA VAL A 930 -53.68 -3.08 30.38
C VAL A 930 -54.80 -3.82 29.62
N THR A 931 -54.89 -3.55 28.29
CA THR A 931 -55.84 -4.26 27.44
C THR A 931 -55.51 -5.75 27.39
N SER A 932 -54.26 -6.12 27.18
CA SER A 932 -53.79 -7.52 27.15
C SER A 932 -54.04 -8.23 28.52
N PHE A 933 -53.84 -7.55 29.62
CA PHE A 933 -54.16 -8.10 30.96
C PHE A 933 -55.66 -8.31 31.13
N ALA A 934 -56.51 -7.36 30.67
CA ALA A 934 -57.95 -7.50 30.74
C ALA A 934 -58.46 -8.67 29.87
N GLU A 935 -57.93 -8.80 28.67
CA GLU A 935 -58.26 -9.94 27.78
C GLU A 935 -57.83 -11.27 28.37
N SER A 936 -56.63 -11.36 28.92
CA SER A 936 -56.11 -12.56 29.60
C SER A 936 -56.96 -12.92 30.83
N SER A 937 -57.39 -11.92 31.61
CA SER A 937 -58.26 -12.09 32.76
C SER A 937 -59.64 -12.60 32.34
N GLN A 938 -60.25 -12.06 31.25
CA GLN A 938 -61.49 -12.54 30.71
C GLN A 938 -61.36 -13.99 30.20
N ALA A 939 -60.27 -14.31 29.52
CA ALA A 939 -59.99 -15.67 29.07
C ALA A 939 -59.89 -16.66 30.21
N LEU A 940 -59.22 -16.27 31.31
CA LEU A 940 -59.09 -17.07 32.53
C LEU A 940 -60.47 -17.33 33.17
N LEU A 941 -61.33 -16.30 33.28
CA LEU A 941 -62.68 -16.43 33.82
C LEU A 941 -63.53 -17.41 32.94
N LYS A 942 -63.50 -17.28 31.63
CA LYS A 942 -64.20 -18.19 30.70
C LYS A 942 -63.72 -19.64 30.85
N LEU A 943 -62.41 -19.88 31.02
CA LEU A 943 -61.90 -21.20 31.26
C LEU A 943 -62.30 -21.76 32.63
N ASN A 944 -62.43 -20.91 33.65
CA ASN A 944 -62.90 -21.30 35.00
C ASN A 944 -64.39 -21.65 34.95
N GLU A 945 -65.25 -20.90 34.28
CA GLU A 945 -66.67 -21.22 34.07
C GLU A 945 -66.86 -22.55 33.32
N GLY A 946 -66.09 -22.78 32.26
CA GLY A 946 -66.10 -24.08 31.58
C GLY A 946 -65.70 -25.27 32.44
N SER A 947 -64.71 -25.03 33.36
CA SER A 947 -64.27 -26.07 34.31
C SER A 947 -65.27 -26.28 35.44
N ALA A 948 -65.98 -25.24 35.90
CA ALA A 948 -67.08 -25.35 36.90
C ALA A 948 -68.22 -26.13 36.36
N GLN A 949 -68.67 -25.86 35.12
CA GLN A 949 -69.73 -26.62 34.45
C GLN A 949 -69.36 -28.10 34.26
N ARG A 950 -68.09 -28.43 33.97
CA ARG A 950 -67.60 -29.82 33.91
C ARG A 950 -67.58 -30.49 35.29
N LYS A 951 -67.25 -29.79 36.39
CA LYS A 951 -67.31 -30.27 37.76
C LYS A 951 -68.73 -30.46 38.21
N GLU A 952 -69.67 -29.60 37.80
CA GLU A 952 -71.08 -29.75 38.09
C GLU A 952 -71.65 -30.96 37.34
N ARG A 953 -71.36 -31.17 36.06
CA ARG A 953 -71.76 -32.37 35.31
C ARG A 953 -71.16 -33.66 35.91
N ARG A 954 -70.00 -33.65 36.51
CA ARG A 954 -69.43 -34.80 37.25
C ARG A 954 -70.06 -34.96 38.64
N ARG A 955 -70.47 -33.91 39.33
CA ARG A 955 -71.16 -33.95 40.65
C ARG A 955 -72.58 -34.45 40.54
N THR A 956 -73.30 -34.14 39.45
CA THR A 956 -74.65 -34.65 39.21
C THR A 956 -74.68 -36.14 38.91
N ARG A 957 -73.52 -36.82 38.73
CA ARG A 957 -73.43 -38.26 38.58
C ARG A 957 -72.89 -39.02 39.83
N GLY A 958 -72.66 -38.31 40.91
CA GLY A 958 -72.25 -38.96 42.18
C GLY A 958 -73.43 -39.54 42.89
N ARG A 959 -73.22 -40.68 43.49
CA ARG A 959 -74.14 -41.72 44.01
C ARG A 959 -75.01 -41.30 45.21
N GLU A 960 -74.94 -40.07 45.69
CA GLU A 960 -75.75 -39.60 46.79
C GLU A 960 -76.23 -38.16 46.52
N GLY A 961 -77.48 -37.96 46.25
CA GLY A 961 -78.18 -36.75 45.93
C GLY A 961 -78.10 -35.59 46.90
N LYS A 962 -76.95 -35.10 47.26
CA LYS A 962 -76.71 -33.88 47.93
C LYS A 962 -76.04 -32.87 47.02
N THR A 963 -76.79 -31.90 46.51
CA THR A 963 -76.29 -30.72 45.88
C THR A 963 -75.53 -29.83 46.86
N LEU A 964 -74.20 -29.76 46.79
CA LEU A 964 -73.42 -28.76 47.49
C LEU A 964 -73.72 -27.39 46.91
N ALA A 965 -74.19 -26.49 47.77
CA ALA A 965 -74.52 -25.10 47.39
C ALA A 965 -73.27 -24.38 46.88
N ILE A 966 -73.49 -23.55 45.90
CA ILE A 966 -72.47 -22.72 45.20
C ILE A 966 -71.69 -21.77 46.18
N TRP A 967 -72.07 -21.64 47.36
CA TRP A 967 -71.54 -20.73 48.41
C TRP A 967 -70.45 -21.34 49.26
N ASP A 968 -70.09 -22.57 49.14
CA ASP A 968 -69.02 -23.22 49.92
C ASP A 968 -67.63 -23.10 49.31
N VAL A 969 -67.44 -22.20 48.34
CA VAL A 969 -66.12 -21.79 47.83
C VAL A 969 -65.58 -20.68 48.75
N GLY A 970 -65.08 -21.16 49.78
CA GLY A 970 -64.13 -20.63 50.78
C GLY A 970 -63.91 -19.19 50.82
N VAL A 971 -64.58 -18.52 51.79
CA VAL A 971 -63.90 -17.50 52.59
C VAL A 971 -62.85 -18.30 53.39
N ARG A 972 -61.66 -18.37 52.96
CA ARG A 972 -60.52 -18.65 53.81
C ARG A 972 -60.28 -17.36 54.62
N ASN A 973 -60.67 -17.45 55.87
CA ASN A 973 -60.29 -16.46 56.88
C ASN A 973 -58.73 -16.39 56.87
N GLU A 974 -58.26 -15.17 56.77
CA GLU A 974 -56.91 -14.81 57.22
C GLU A 974 -56.83 -15.13 58.70
N GLY A 975 -55.98 -16.01 59.11
CA GLY A 975 -55.71 -16.35 60.49
C GLY A 975 -55.46 -17.84 60.62
N ASP A 976 -54.21 -18.25 60.18
CA ASP A 976 -53.23 -19.11 60.89
C ASP A 976 -52.02 -19.30 59.96
#